data_4f1fe8f3c3a775249234c8b8c98a610e
#
_entry.id   4f1fe8f3c3a775249234c8b8c98a610e
#
_cell.length_a   1.000
_cell.length_b   1.000
_cell.length_c   1.000
_cell.angle_alpha   90.00
_cell.angle_beta   90.00
_cell.angle_gamma   90.00
#
_symmetry.space_group_name_H-M   'P 1'
#
loop_
_entity.id
_entity.type
_entity.pdbx_description
1 polymer ?
#
loop_
_entity_poly.entity_id
_entity_poly.type
_entity_poly.pdbx_seq_one_letter_code
_entity_poly.pdbx_strand_id
1 'polypeptide(L)'
;MLSPLTYDDPVQLGAYRLTARLGSGGMGTVYLARSAGGRTVALKTMHAGIAADADFRSRFRLEIDAARIIGGHHGATVVDADPLAETPWLATEYVLGPPLDDAVTLSGPLPEPSVRALGAALAGALAQLHSSDVVHRDLKPSNVMITAYGPKIIDFGIARAAGDDRLTRTGAAAGTPAFMSPEQATGQEHTPAGDVFALAGVLTYAATGHGPFGTGQPADLLYRVRYTDPDLTGVPDNLVPILTRCLSKDPGQRLTTLELAAQLHDGQGQFADHLPDTLLAEIARRAAEVWQYHPYRLPTPPDHALAEGIQNGSPPAMSRRKLLAVGGSSVLGLAAVGAGTWSWIRQDSTDPKAAPTAPSSPKWDLIWQMKTDYGISPRIPSAPLLLDNVVAVAESASSLQALDPKTGKTKWSDPDVYFFHQVATDGRQIYAIEYPFEETDPLAIGTVDLATGELKEPFIRLKDLRGHLFENQLLCATDSAVYVVGGRGRVSTDGFRSDQSWFLLALDSRTGKELWTQPLPARPDKSERLHFLSAQVQGEHLVLVQQSADGRLRLVVRNARTGKSLWNRALDGKGPAFSRASLAVDENHVYPAAGELIALNLRDGKVAWRFEEGRSGAAYSPPSVKDGVVYAVEQGRGVVSVRADSGTLRWAEKDRKDTATELEAPPVVGIKYVYSKSSSGLWAADIRSGVASRPFKAAGARYFTHEPTKRLIALGDEYTAGYPLQ
;
A
#
# COMPACT_ATOMS: atom_id res chain seq x y z
N MET A 1 -2.41 -27.45 -2.20
CA MET A 1 -2.11 -27.99 -3.56
C MET A 1 -3.15 -27.48 -4.55
N LEU A 2 -2.74 -27.22 -5.82
CA LEU A 2 -3.67 -26.81 -6.86
C LEU A 2 -4.57 -27.99 -7.24
N SER A 3 -5.90 -27.80 -7.16
CA SER A 3 -6.88 -28.81 -7.51
C SER A 3 -7.68 -28.39 -8.75
N PRO A 4 -8.12 -29.34 -9.60
CA PRO A 4 -8.95 -29.02 -10.76
C PRO A 4 -10.23 -28.26 -10.37
N LEU A 5 -10.74 -27.46 -11.28
CA LEU A 5 -12.10 -26.89 -11.17
C LEU A 5 -13.13 -28.01 -11.27
N THR A 6 -14.21 -27.93 -10.53
CA THR A 6 -15.36 -28.84 -10.68
C THR A 6 -16.28 -28.35 -11.82
N TYR A 7 -17.18 -29.22 -12.26
CA TYR A 7 -18.10 -28.89 -13.36
C TYR A 7 -19.03 -27.71 -13.06
N ASP A 8 -19.36 -27.49 -11.79
CA ASP A 8 -20.25 -26.44 -11.28
C ASP A 8 -19.53 -25.15 -10.88
N ASP A 9 -18.19 -25.12 -10.92
CA ASP A 9 -17.45 -23.88 -10.67
C ASP A 9 -17.73 -22.82 -11.75
N PRO A 10 -17.84 -21.53 -11.41
CA PRO A 10 -17.93 -20.49 -12.41
C PRO A 10 -16.69 -20.47 -13.31
N VAL A 11 -16.86 -20.00 -14.55
CA VAL A 11 -15.72 -19.82 -15.48
C VAL A 11 -14.93 -18.57 -15.11
N GLN A 12 -15.66 -17.55 -14.66
CA GLN A 12 -15.14 -16.22 -14.39
C GLN A 12 -15.92 -15.58 -13.23
N LEU A 13 -15.23 -14.79 -12.41
CA LEU A 13 -15.82 -13.94 -11.38
C LEU A 13 -15.22 -12.54 -11.49
N GLY A 14 -16.07 -11.53 -11.66
CA GLY A 14 -15.61 -10.19 -12.02
C GLY A 14 -14.76 -10.21 -13.29
N ALA A 15 -13.59 -9.62 -13.25
CA ALA A 15 -12.62 -9.59 -14.34
C ALA A 15 -11.66 -10.81 -14.36
N TYR A 16 -11.86 -11.79 -13.46
CA TYR A 16 -10.89 -12.88 -13.22
C TYR A 16 -11.39 -14.22 -13.76
N ARG A 17 -10.60 -14.85 -14.62
CA ARG A 17 -10.83 -16.20 -15.11
C ARG A 17 -10.30 -17.21 -14.08
N LEU A 18 -11.14 -18.15 -13.63
CA LEU A 18 -10.75 -19.16 -12.69
C LEU A 18 -9.89 -20.25 -13.36
N THR A 19 -8.81 -20.68 -12.69
CA THR A 19 -7.85 -21.66 -13.24
C THR A 19 -7.75 -22.93 -12.42
N ALA A 20 -7.83 -22.84 -11.08
CA ALA A 20 -7.78 -23.97 -10.17
C ALA A 20 -8.53 -23.66 -8.88
N ARG A 21 -8.81 -24.68 -8.06
CA ARG A 21 -9.19 -24.52 -6.65
C ARG A 21 -7.95 -24.52 -5.78
N LEU A 22 -7.85 -23.59 -4.84
CA LEU A 22 -6.83 -23.54 -3.79
C LEU A 22 -7.34 -24.18 -2.49
N GLY A 23 -8.64 -24.07 -2.23
CA GLY A 23 -9.29 -24.62 -1.06
C GLY A 23 -10.79 -24.40 -1.08
N SER A 24 -11.52 -25.16 -0.26
CA SER A 24 -12.95 -24.97 -0.04
C SER A 24 -13.25 -25.18 1.44
N GLY A 25 -14.13 -24.36 2.00
CA GLY A 25 -14.53 -24.42 3.41
C GLY A 25 -15.99 -24.04 3.61
N GLY A 26 -16.44 -24.01 4.87
CA GLY A 26 -17.84 -23.73 5.21
C GLY A 26 -18.38 -22.39 4.73
N MET A 27 -17.52 -21.38 4.54
CA MET A 27 -17.94 -20.04 4.12
C MET A 27 -17.84 -19.80 2.62
N GLY A 28 -17.00 -20.55 1.90
CA GLY A 28 -16.77 -20.34 0.48
C GLY A 28 -15.64 -21.14 -0.10
N THR A 29 -15.30 -20.84 -1.34
CA THR A 29 -14.21 -21.49 -2.09
C THR A 29 -13.16 -20.44 -2.46
N VAL A 30 -11.89 -20.83 -2.36
CA VAL A 30 -10.75 -20.00 -2.80
C VAL A 30 -10.22 -20.59 -4.11
N TYR A 31 -10.09 -19.75 -5.12
CA TYR A 31 -9.62 -20.10 -6.45
C TYR A 31 -8.28 -19.47 -6.77
N LEU A 32 -7.45 -20.16 -7.51
CA LEU A 32 -6.42 -19.53 -8.32
C LEU A 32 -7.11 -18.93 -9.55
N ALA A 33 -6.91 -17.65 -9.80
CA ALA A 33 -7.53 -16.97 -10.92
C ALA A 33 -6.53 -16.04 -11.63
N ARG A 34 -6.83 -15.68 -12.88
CA ARG A 34 -6.01 -14.76 -13.68
C ARG A 34 -6.86 -13.63 -14.22
N SER A 35 -6.35 -12.39 -14.10
CA SER A 35 -6.94 -11.23 -14.77
C SER A 35 -6.73 -11.30 -16.29
N ALA A 36 -7.39 -10.42 -17.04
CA ALA A 36 -7.19 -10.29 -18.48
C ALA A 36 -5.75 -9.96 -18.86
N GLY A 37 -5.02 -9.20 -18.01
CA GLY A 37 -3.60 -8.90 -18.15
C GLY A 37 -2.65 -9.98 -17.64
N GLY A 38 -3.15 -11.20 -17.31
CA GLY A 38 -2.31 -12.32 -16.87
C GLY A 38 -1.93 -12.33 -15.40
N ARG A 39 -2.28 -11.33 -14.60
CA ARG A 39 -2.00 -11.30 -13.16
C ARG A 39 -2.66 -12.47 -12.45
N THR A 40 -1.89 -13.22 -11.69
CA THR A 40 -2.36 -14.35 -10.90
C THR A 40 -2.80 -13.87 -9.51
N VAL A 41 -4.01 -14.28 -9.09
CA VAL A 41 -4.62 -13.90 -7.81
C VAL A 41 -5.18 -15.12 -7.08
N ALA A 42 -5.28 -15.03 -5.75
CA ALA A 42 -6.13 -15.91 -4.96
C ALA A 42 -7.50 -15.22 -4.83
N LEU A 43 -8.56 -15.87 -5.31
CA LEU A 43 -9.90 -15.29 -5.34
C LEU A 43 -10.83 -16.10 -4.43
N LYS A 44 -11.23 -15.50 -3.31
CA LYS A 44 -12.15 -16.08 -2.31
C LYS A 44 -13.58 -15.67 -2.63
N THR A 45 -14.50 -16.64 -2.67
CA THR A 45 -15.94 -16.39 -2.87
C THR A 45 -16.74 -16.86 -1.69
N MET A 46 -17.92 -16.32 -1.51
CA MET A 46 -18.92 -16.82 -0.57
C MET A 46 -19.83 -17.85 -1.25
N HIS A 47 -20.25 -18.89 -0.49
CA HIS A 47 -21.32 -19.79 -0.97
C HIS A 47 -22.65 -19.05 -1.09
N ALA A 48 -23.42 -19.35 -2.14
CA ALA A 48 -24.70 -18.68 -2.44
C ALA A 48 -25.69 -18.69 -1.26
N GLY A 49 -25.73 -19.78 -0.48
CA GLY A 49 -26.61 -19.88 0.70
C GLY A 49 -26.25 -18.91 1.83
N ILE A 50 -24.97 -18.51 1.93
CA ILE A 50 -24.48 -17.56 2.93
C ILE A 50 -24.55 -16.13 2.37
N ALA A 51 -24.32 -15.98 1.08
CA ALA A 51 -24.36 -14.69 0.39
C ALA A 51 -25.74 -14.00 0.42
N ALA A 52 -26.81 -14.73 0.68
CA ALA A 52 -28.15 -14.16 0.83
C ALA A 52 -28.38 -13.46 2.19
N ASP A 53 -27.53 -13.69 3.19
CA ASP A 53 -27.63 -13.10 4.52
C ASP A 53 -26.85 -11.78 4.60
N ALA A 54 -27.55 -10.69 4.93
CA ALA A 54 -26.97 -9.35 4.99
C ALA A 54 -25.88 -9.20 6.06
N ASP A 55 -25.99 -9.93 7.18
CA ASP A 55 -25.00 -9.89 8.25
C ASP A 55 -23.67 -10.52 7.80
N PHE A 56 -23.72 -11.63 7.04
CA PHE A 56 -22.53 -12.24 6.47
C PHE A 56 -21.88 -11.36 5.41
N ARG A 57 -22.65 -10.67 4.56
CA ARG A 57 -22.10 -9.69 3.60
C ARG A 57 -21.40 -8.53 4.32
N SER A 58 -22.00 -8.03 5.40
CA SER A 58 -21.39 -6.97 6.21
C SER A 58 -20.07 -7.41 6.83
N ARG A 59 -20.00 -8.63 7.37
CA ARG A 59 -18.79 -9.23 7.93
C ARG A 59 -17.73 -9.45 6.87
N PHE A 60 -18.10 -9.93 5.67
CA PHE A 60 -17.18 -10.09 4.55
C PHE A 60 -16.56 -8.76 4.11
N ARG A 61 -17.33 -7.66 4.16
CA ARG A 61 -16.81 -6.30 3.93
C ARG A 61 -15.76 -5.93 4.98
N LEU A 62 -16.02 -6.19 6.26
CA LEU A 62 -15.04 -5.95 7.33
C LEU A 62 -13.76 -6.79 7.15
N GLU A 63 -13.88 -8.03 6.67
CA GLU A 63 -12.72 -8.88 6.34
C GLU A 63 -11.88 -8.27 5.21
N ILE A 64 -12.54 -7.73 4.17
CA ILE A 64 -11.87 -7.01 3.08
C ILE A 64 -11.13 -5.77 3.63
N ASP A 65 -11.76 -5.01 4.51
CA ASP A 65 -11.18 -3.79 5.08
C ASP A 65 -9.98 -4.13 5.98
N ALA A 66 -10.05 -5.20 6.79
CA ALA A 66 -8.93 -5.68 7.59
C ALA A 66 -7.77 -6.19 6.71
N ALA A 67 -8.08 -6.93 5.63
CA ALA A 67 -7.08 -7.37 4.67
C ALA A 67 -6.35 -6.19 4.01
N ARG A 68 -7.03 -5.06 3.80
CA ARG A 68 -6.43 -3.83 3.29
C ARG A 68 -5.50 -3.15 4.31
N ILE A 69 -5.84 -3.20 5.61
CA ILE A 69 -5.02 -2.59 6.67
C ILE A 69 -3.67 -3.30 6.79
N ILE A 70 -3.64 -4.64 6.81
CA ILE A 70 -2.39 -5.41 6.91
C ILE A 70 -1.67 -5.53 5.56
N GLY A 71 -2.42 -5.42 4.46
CA GLY A 71 -1.95 -5.71 3.10
C GLY A 71 -0.55 -5.15 2.78
N GLY A 72 0.18 -5.88 1.93
CA GLY A 72 1.53 -5.54 1.52
C GLY A 72 2.60 -6.34 2.24
N HIS A 73 3.24 -5.79 3.27
CA HIS A 73 4.40 -6.44 3.88
C HIS A 73 4.02 -7.67 4.69
N HIS A 74 2.93 -7.61 5.47
CA HIS A 74 2.55 -8.62 6.44
C HIS A 74 1.30 -9.42 6.09
N GLY A 75 0.56 -9.07 5.03
CA GLY A 75 -0.65 -9.75 4.59
C GLY A 75 -0.72 -9.90 3.08
N ALA A 76 -1.62 -10.74 2.60
CA ALA A 76 -1.90 -10.84 1.17
C ALA A 76 -2.57 -9.55 0.68
N THR A 77 -1.95 -8.87 -0.28
CA THR A 77 -2.48 -7.60 -0.82
C THR A 77 -3.84 -7.81 -1.47
N VAL A 78 -4.82 -7.00 -1.09
CA VAL A 78 -6.11 -6.98 -1.76
C VAL A 78 -5.93 -6.37 -3.15
N VAL A 79 -6.21 -7.17 -4.19
CA VAL A 79 -6.12 -6.74 -5.59
C VAL A 79 -7.43 -6.11 -6.04
N ASP A 80 -8.54 -6.76 -5.66
CA ASP A 80 -9.88 -6.33 -6.05
C ASP A 80 -10.93 -7.02 -5.16
N ALA A 81 -12.12 -6.45 -5.07
CA ALA A 81 -13.21 -7.07 -4.33
C ALA A 81 -14.57 -6.52 -4.78
N ASP A 82 -15.57 -7.38 -4.82
CA ASP A 82 -16.97 -6.97 -4.97
C ASP A 82 -17.83 -7.64 -3.90
N PRO A 83 -18.00 -7.01 -2.73
CA PRO A 83 -18.87 -7.51 -1.66
C PRO A 83 -20.35 -7.39 -1.98
N LEU A 84 -20.73 -6.64 -3.04
CA LEU A 84 -22.11 -6.40 -3.44
C LEU A 84 -22.55 -7.27 -4.62
N ALA A 85 -21.61 -7.98 -5.26
CA ALA A 85 -21.95 -8.92 -6.33
C ALA A 85 -22.99 -9.96 -5.88
N GLU A 86 -23.68 -10.59 -6.81
CA GLU A 86 -24.58 -11.72 -6.54
C GLU A 86 -23.83 -12.81 -5.77
N THR A 87 -22.64 -13.18 -6.22
CA THR A 87 -21.65 -13.99 -5.49
C THR A 87 -20.53 -13.04 -5.02
N PRO A 88 -20.51 -12.61 -3.75
CA PRO A 88 -19.44 -11.75 -3.22
C PRO A 88 -18.09 -12.42 -3.33
N TRP A 89 -17.07 -11.64 -3.70
CA TRP A 89 -15.71 -12.14 -3.87
C TRP A 89 -14.65 -11.13 -3.45
N LEU A 90 -13.48 -11.66 -3.07
CA LEU A 90 -12.27 -10.95 -2.72
C LEU A 90 -11.12 -11.57 -3.50
N ALA A 91 -10.41 -10.78 -4.29
CA ALA A 91 -9.18 -11.15 -4.96
C ALA A 91 -7.98 -10.55 -4.23
N THR A 92 -7.05 -11.39 -3.81
CA THR A 92 -5.78 -10.97 -3.21
C THR A 92 -4.62 -11.41 -4.11
N GLU A 93 -3.43 -10.86 -3.89
CA GLU A 93 -2.24 -11.43 -4.50
C GLU A 93 -2.14 -12.92 -4.17
N TYR A 94 -1.64 -13.69 -5.13
CA TYR A 94 -1.30 -15.08 -4.85
C TYR A 94 0.04 -15.14 -4.12
N VAL A 95 0.01 -15.50 -2.84
CA VAL A 95 1.22 -15.58 -2.00
C VAL A 95 2.05 -16.81 -2.37
N LEU A 96 3.29 -16.57 -2.80
CA LEU A 96 4.22 -17.63 -3.23
C LEU A 96 4.90 -18.26 -2.02
N GLY A 97 4.36 -19.38 -1.57
CA GLY A 97 4.89 -20.16 -0.45
C GLY A 97 3.87 -21.14 0.12
N PRO A 98 4.27 -22.03 1.01
CA PRO A 98 3.36 -22.92 1.74
C PRO A 98 2.72 -22.20 2.93
N PRO A 99 1.52 -22.59 3.37
CA PRO A 99 1.05 -22.29 4.71
C PRO A 99 1.95 -22.97 5.76
N LEU A 100 2.00 -22.42 6.97
CA LEU A 100 2.93 -22.84 8.02
C LEU A 100 2.73 -24.31 8.45
N ASP A 101 1.50 -24.82 8.42
CA ASP A 101 1.21 -26.23 8.71
C ASP A 101 1.82 -27.16 7.65
N ASP A 102 1.73 -26.82 6.37
CA ASP A 102 2.42 -27.53 5.29
C ASP A 102 3.95 -27.42 5.46
N ALA A 103 4.45 -26.22 5.79
CA ALA A 103 5.88 -25.97 5.98
C ALA A 103 6.48 -26.86 7.09
N VAL A 104 5.82 -26.92 8.25
CA VAL A 104 6.24 -27.76 9.38
C VAL A 104 6.08 -29.25 9.06
N THR A 105 5.04 -29.63 8.33
CA THR A 105 4.87 -31.02 7.89
C THR A 105 6.01 -31.46 6.96
N LEU A 106 6.47 -30.58 6.09
CA LEU A 106 7.53 -30.84 5.10
C LEU A 106 8.93 -30.86 5.70
N SER A 107 9.26 -29.83 6.50
CA SER A 107 10.62 -29.60 6.99
C SER A 107 10.84 -30.06 8.45
N GLY A 108 9.79 -30.49 9.13
CA GLY A 108 9.79 -30.71 10.58
C GLY A 108 9.66 -29.40 11.36
N PRO A 109 9.77 -29.46 12.70
CA PRO A 109 9.80 -28.28 13.55
C PRO A 109 10.87 -27.28 13.10
N LEU A 110 10.54 -25.97 13.14
CA LEU A 110 11.43 -24.92 12.71
C LEU A 110 12.49 -24.64 13.81
N PRO A 111 13.74 -24.33 13.45
CA PRO A 111 14.78 -23.96 14.42
C PRO A 111 14.45 -22.63 15.11
N GLU A 112 15.00 -22.43 16.32
CA GLU A 112 14.73 -21.23 17.14
C GLU A 112 14.88 -19.91 16.37
N PRO A 113 15.93 -19.66 15.57
CA PRO A 113 16.06 -18.43 14.79
C PRO A 113 14.89 -18.19 13.84
N SER A 114 14.39 -19.26 13.17
CA SER A 114 13.21 -19.17 12.29
C SER A 114 11.95 -18.83 13.08
N VAL A 115 11.75 -19.46 14.26
CA VAL A 115 10.58 -19.20 15.14
C VAL A 115 10.61 -17.77 15.67
N ARG A 116 11.79 -17.23 16.03
CA ARG A 116 11.96 -15.84 16.44
C ARG A 116 11.65 -14.86 15.33
N ALA A 117 12.22 -15.06 14.15
CA ALA A 117 11.98 -14.21 12.99
C ALA A 117 10.49 -14.22 12.57
N LEU A 118 9.86 -15.42 12.55
CA LEU A 118 8.44 -15.60 12.31
C LEU A 118 7.60 -14.85 13.33
N GLY A 119 7.90 -15.02 14.62
CA GLY A 119 7.16 -14.40 15.71
C GLY A 119 7.28 -12.89 15.73
N ALA A 120 8.48 -12.34 15.52
CA ALA A 120 8.71 -10.89 15.46
C ALA A 120 7.93 -10.25 14.31
N ALA A 121 7.96 -10.86 13.11
CA ALA A 121 7.23 -10.37 11.94
C ALA A 121 5.71 -10.41 12.14
N LEU A 122 5.17 -11.52 12.68
CA LEU A 122 3.74 -11.66 12.95
C LEU A 122 3.26 -10.75 14.08
N ALA A 123 4.07 -10.56 15.14
CA ALA A 123 3.75 -9.62 16.21
C ALA A 123 3.71 -8.17 15.69
N GLY A 124 4.63 -7.80 14.79
CA GLY A 124 4.61 -6.52 14.09
C GLY A 124 3.35 -6.33 13.22
N ALA A 125 2.94 -7.38 12.51
CA ALA A 125 1.71 -7.39 11.72
C ALA A 125 0.46 -7.16 12.59
N LEU A 126 0.37 -7.89 13.71
CA LEU A 126 -0.73 -7.72 14.66
C LEU A 126 -0.71 -6.34 15.32
N ALA A 127 0.46 -5.78 15.63
CA ALA A 127 0.56 -4.42 16.17
C ALA A 127 0.01 -3.38 15.20
N GLN A 128 0.26 -3.53 13.90
CA GLN A 128 -0.31 -2.67 12.87
C GLN A 128 -1.84 -2.79 12.83
N LEU A 129 -2.39 -4.01 12.91
CA LEU A 129 -3.83 -4.25 12.92
C LEU A 129 -4.48 -3.61 14.16
N HIS A 130 -3.90 -3.87 15.34
CA HIS A 130 -4.39 -3.35 16.61
C HIS A 130 -4.34 -1.81 16.69
N SER A 131 -3.39 -1.16 16.03
CA SER A 131 -3.32 0.31 15.94
C SER A 131 -4.49 0.92 15.15
N SER A 132 -5.22 0.09 14.40
CA SER A 132 -6.43 0.47 13.64
C SER A 132 -7.72 -0.06 14.30
N ASP A 133 -7.66 -0.41 15.58
CA ASP A 133 -8.77 -0.98 16.37
C ASP A 133 -9.37 -2.27 15.76
N VAL A 134 -8.56 -3.01 14.98
CA VAL A 134 -8.97 -4.29 14.39
C VAL A 134 -8.21 -5.43 15.07
N VAL A 135 -8.90 -6.53 15.35
CA VAL A 135 -8.34 -7.78 15.89
C VAL A 135 -8.54 -8.94 14.90
N HIS A 136 -7.57 -9.84 14.81
CA HIS A 136 -7.54 -10.90 13.78
C HIS A 136 -8.56 -12.02 14.04
N ARG A 137 -8.69 -12.49 15.27
CA ARG A 137 -9.67 -13.47 15.77
C ARG A 137 -9.54 -14.93 15.29
N ASP A 138 -8.81 -15.23 14.23
CA ASP A 138 -8.62 -16.60 13.69
C ASP A 138 -7.18 -16.88 13.25
N LEU A 139 -6.20 -16.42 14.04
CA LEU A 139 -4.79 -16.71 13.75
C LEU A 139 -4.48 -18.17 14.05
N LYS A 140 -3.96 -18.89 13.04
CA LYS A 140 -3.61 -20.31 13.09
C LYS A 140 -2.58 -20.63 12.01
N PRO A 141 -1.86 -21.79 12.08
CA PRO A 141 -0.82 -22.12 11.11
C PRO A 141 -1.27 -22.09 9.64
N SER A 142 -2.48 -22.55 9.33
CA SER A 142 -3.00 -22.55 7.95
C SER A 142 -3.30 -21.13 7.39
N ASN A 143 -3.38 -20.10 8.27
CA ASN A 143 -3.61 -18.73 7.86
C ASN A 143 -2.30 -17.89 7.81
N VAL A 144 -1.14 -18.54 7.98
CA VAL A 144 0.18 -17.93 7.90
C VAL A 144 0.95 -18.56 6.73
N MET A 145 1.17 -17.79 5.68
CA MET A 145 1.96 -18.22 4.51
C MET A 145 3.43 -17.90 4.74
N ILE A 146 4.32 -18.84 4.46
CA ILE A 146 5.77 -18.66 4.60
C ILE A 146 6.35 -18.33 3.23
N THR A 147 6.91 -17.14 3.08
CA THR A 147 7.59 -16.70 1.85
C THR A 147 9.08 -16.43 2.12
N ALA A 148 9.88 -16.30 1.08
CA ALA A 148 11.28 -15.91 1.22
C ALA A 148 11.48 -14.50 1.81
N TYR A 149 10.47 -13.64 1.75
CA TYR A 149 10.52 -12.25 2.19
C TYR A 149 9.92 -12.01 3.57
N GLY A 150 9.33 -13.02 4.18
CA GLY A 150 8.64 -12.95 5.47
C GLY A 150 7.33 -13.73 5.48
N PRO A 151 6.74 -13.93 6.67
CA PRO A 151 5.41 -14.52 6.77
C PRO A 151 4.35 -13.52 6.28
N LYS A 152 3.30 -14.04 5.64
CA LYS A 152 2.12 -13.28 5.27
C LYS A 152 0.87 -13.88 5.88
N ILE A 153 0.08 -13.04 6.53
CA ILE A 153 -1.22 -13.43 7.08
C ILE A 153 -2.25 -13.43 5.97
N ILE A 154 -3.05 -14.50 5.89
CA ILE A 154 -4.20 -14.63 5.01
C ILE A 154 -5.44 -14.92 5.86
N ASP A 155 -6.64 -14.59 5.34
CA ASP A 155 -7.92 -14.86 5.98
C ASP A 155 -8.09 -14.28 7.40
N PHE A 156 -8.72 -13.12 7.48
CA PHE A 156 -9.10 -12.48 8.75
C PHE A 156 -10.42 -13.05 9.25
N GLY A 157 -10.43 -13.58 10.46
CA GLY A 157 -11.60 -14.23 11.06
C GLY A 157 -12.74 -13.28 11.48
N ILE A 158 -12.86 -12.09 10.88
CA ILE A 158 -13.86 -11.06 11.25
C ILE A 158 -15.29 -11.53 10.95
N ALA A 159 -15.46 -12.46 10.01
CA ALA A 159 -16.74 -13.10 9.75
C ALA A 159 -17.27 -13.95 10.93
N ARG A 160 -16.45 -14.20 11.95
CA ARG A 160 -16.76 -14.98 13.15
C ARG A 160 -17.03 -14.05 14.34
N ALA A 161 -18.18 -13.40 14.39
CA ALA A 161 -18.56 -12.62 15.57
C ALA A 161 -18.94 -13.53 16.75
N ALA A 162 -18.58 -13.13 17.97
CA ALA A 162 -19.01 -13.78 19.19
C ALA A 162 -20.57 -13.83 19.23
N GLY A 163 -21.15 -15.03 19.40
CA GLY A 163 -22.58 -15.20 19.59
C GLY A 163 -23.35 -15.83 18.41
N ASP A 164 -22.70 -16.37 17.38
CA ASP A 164 -23.39 -17.05 16.30
C ASP A 164 -23.67 -18.53 16.63
N ASP A 165 -24.72 -18.76 17.45
CA ASP A 165 -25.23 -20.11 17.81
C ASP A 165 -25.68 -20.95 16.61
N ARG A 166 -25.79 -20.35 15.41
CA ARG A 166 -26.25 -21.05 14.19
C ARG A 166 -25.17 -21.95 13.59
N LEU A 167 -23.89 -21.57 13.68
CA LEU A 167 -22.76 -22.35 13.17
C LEU A 167 -22.43 -23.56 14.06
N THR A 168 -22.73 -23.48 15.36
CA THR A 168 -22.59 -24.61 16.29
C THR A 168 -23.70 -25.66 16.12
N ARG A 169 -24.89 -25.27 15.65
CA ARG A 169 -26.03 -26.17 15.41
C ARG A 169 -25.87 -27.08 14.18
N THR A 170 -25.06 -26.72 13.20
CA THR A 170 -24.88 -27.52 11.97
C THR A 170 -23.76 -28.55 12.06
N GLY A 171 -23.11 -28.70 13.23
CA GLY A 171 -22.01 -29.67 13.41
C GLY A 171 -20.73 -29.34 12.66
N ALA A 172 -20.69 -28.26 11.89
CA ALA A 172 -19.49 -27.72 11.31
C ALA A 172 -18.82 -26.83 12.36
N ALA A 173 -17.89 -27.42 13.14
CA ALA A 173 -17.09 -26.66 14.12
C ALA A 173 -16.39 -25.48 13.40
N ALA A 174 -16.88 -24.28 13.65
CA ALA A 174 -16.33 -23.08 13.07
C ALA A 174 -14.99 -22.76 13.74
N GLY A 175 -13.88 -23.18 13.16
CA GLY A 175 -12.52 -22.93 13.60
C GLY A 175 -11.82 -24.16 14.16
N THR A 176 -10.48 -24.07 14.26
CA THR A 176 -9.66 -25.06 14.96
C THR A 176 -9.54 -24.61 16.41
N PRO A 177 -10.27 -25.21 17.37
CA PRO A 177 -10.32 -24.74 18.75
C PRO A 177 -8.96 -24.69 19.45
N ALA A 178 -7.98 -25.44 18.92
CA ALA A 178 -6.63 -25.56 19.50
C ALA A 178 -5.84 -24.23 19.57
N PHE A 179 -6.22 -23.21 18.78
CA PHE A 179 -5.56 -21.89 18.75
C PHE A 179 -6.45 -20.75 19.28
N MET A 180 -7.69 -21.06 19.70
CA MET A 180 -8.58 -20.07 20.31
C MET A 180 -8.05 -19.62 21.66
N SER A 181 -8.28 -18.35 22.01
CA SER A 181 -8.01 -17.86 23.36
C SER A 181 -9.07 -18.32 24.37
N PRO A 182 -8.77 -18.38 25.68
CA PRO A 182 -9.73 -18.76 26.71
C PRO A 182 -11.02 -17.93 26.70
N GLU A 183 -10.91 -16.61 26.46
CA GLU A 183 -12.02 -15.68 26.33
C GLU A 183 -12.88 -16.00 25.10
N GLN A 184 -12.28 -16.34 23.95
CA GLN A 184 -13.05 -16.80 22.79
C GLN A 184 -13.77 -18.14 23.06
N ALA A 185 -13.10 -19.07 23.73
CA ALA A 185 -13.68 -20.37 24.08
C ALA A 185 -14.89 -20.24 25.01
N THR A 186 -15.05 -19.10 25.69
CA THR A 186 -16.18 -18.80 26.61
C THR A 186 -17.18 -17.83 26.02
N GLY A 187 -17.03 -17.42 24.75
CA GLY A 187 -17.92 -16.44 24.08
C GLY A 187 -17.75 -15.02 24.60
N GLN A 188 -16.66 -14.71 25.30
CA GLN A 188 -16.33 -13.35 25.72
C GLN A 188 -15.71 -12.56 24.56
N GLU A 189 -15.62 -11.24 24.73
CA GLU A 189 -15.04 -10.36 23.72
C GLU A 189 -13.55 -10.71 23.47
N HIS A 190 -13.20 -10.88 22.21
CA HIS A 190 -11.84 -11.11 21.76
C HIS A 190 -11.11 -9.77 21.62
N THR A 191 -10.03 -9.60 22.34
CA THR A 191 -9.21 -8.39 22.41
C THR A 191 -7.84 -8.62 21.75
N PRO A 192 -6.99 -7.60 21.55
CA PRO A 192 -5.60 -7.77 21.10
C PRO A 192 -4.81 -8.82 21.88
N ALA A 193 -5.08 -8.99 23.18
CA ALA A 193 -4.45 -10.03 23.99
C ALA A 193 -4.85 -11.45 23.55
N GLY A 194 -6.02 -11.63 22.95
CA GLY A 194 -6.44 -12.90 22.37
C GLY A 194 -5.63 -13.28 21.12
N ASP A 195 -5.28 -12.31 20.28
CA ASP A 195 -4.40 -12.54 19.13
C ASP A 195 -2.97 -12.91 19.58
N VAL A 196 -2.47 -12.32 20.67
CA VAL A 196 -1.17 -12.70 21.27
C VAL A 196 -1.19 -14.15 21.76
N PHE A 197 -2.29 -14.58 22.36
CA PHE A 197 -2.46 -15.99 22.78
C PHE A 197 -2.43 -16.93 21.55
N ALA A 198 -3.18 -16.59 20.51
CA ALA A 198 -3.20 -17.38 19.26
C ALA A 198 -1.81 -17.40 18.60
N LEU A 199 -1.10 -16.27 18.53
CA LEU A 199 0.26 -16.18 18.00
C LEU A 199 1.21 -17.08 18.79
N ALA A 200 1.17 -17.08 20.13
CA ALA A 200 1.99 -17.97 20.93
C ALA A 200 1.69 -19.45 20.64
N GLY A 201 0.43 -19.80 20.41
CA GLY A 201 0.04 -21.13 19.94
C GLY A 201 0.64 -21.49 18.58
N VAL A 202 0.63 -20.55 17.62
CA VAL A 202 1.25 -20.71 16.29
C VAL A 202 2.76 -20.89 16.41
N LEU A 203 3.45 -20.13 17.28
CA LEU A 203 4.89 -20.26 17.49
C LEU A 203 5.26 -21.57 18.19
N THR A 204 4.44 -22.02 19.14
CA THR A 204 4.59 -23.36 19.75
C THR A 204 4.50 -24.44 18.67
N TYR A 205 3.49 -24.37 17.79
CA TYR A 205 3.35 -25.28 16.67
C TYR A 205 4.55 -25.22 15.71
N ALA A 206 5.02 -24.04 15.39
CA ALA A 206 6.18 -23.88 14.52
C ALA A 206 7.45 -24.53 15.11
N ALA A 207 7.63 -24.42 16.42
CA ALA A 207 8.80 -24.95 17.15
C ALA A 207 8.75 -26.46 17.40
N THR A 208 7.54 -27.07 17.47
CA THR A 208 7.37 -28.45 17.97
C THR A 208 6.64 -29.37 17.02
N GLY A 209 5.89 -28.83 16.06
CA GLY A 209 4.98 -29.60 15.21
C GLY A 209 3.63 -29.94 15.85
N HIS A 210 3.40 -29.53 17.10
CA HIS A 210 2.10 -29.69 17.77
C HIS A 210 1.62 -28.39 18.44
N GLY A 211 0.31 -28.22 18.55
CA GLY A 211 -0.27 -27.08 19.28
C GLY A 211 -0.15 -27.24 20.80
N PRO A 212 -0.14 -26.13 21.57
CA PRO A 212 0.07 -26.17 23.03
C PRO A 212 -1.04 -26.88 23.80
N PHE A 213 -2.18 -27.16 23.17
CA PHE A 213 -3.30 -27.90 23.80
C PHE A 213 -3.59 -29.23 23.10
N GLY A 214 -2.67 -29.69 22.22
CA GLY A 214 -2.74 -30.96 21.52
C GLY A 214 -3.86 -31.03 20.47
N THR A 215 -4.31 -32.24 20.18
CA THR A 215 -5.37 -32.55 19.23
C THR A 215 -6.54 -33.30 19.90
N GLY A 216 -7.70 -33.36 19.25
CA GLY A 216 -8.85 -34.10 19.78
C GLY A 216 -10.20 -33.52 19.36
N GLN A 217 -11.27 -33.95 20.06
CA GLN A 217 -12.61 -33.41 19.79
C GLN A 217 -12.70 -31.93 20.16
N PRO A 218 -13.50 -31.11 19.44
CA PRO A 218 -13.61 -29.67 19.69
C PRO A 218 -13.94 -29.33 21.16
N ALA A 219 -14.83 -30.06 21.79
CA ALA A 219 -15.20 -29.81 23.19
C ALA A 219 -14.04 -30.05 24.16
N ASP A 220 -13.22 -31.10 23.94
CA ASP A 220 -12.05 -31.40 24.75
C ASP A 220 -10.95 -30.35 24.59
N LEU A 221 -10.77 -29.84 23.36
CA LEU A 221 -9.85 -28.76 23.06
C LEU A 221 -10.26 -27.46 23.74
N LEU A 222 -11.53 -27.06 23.67
CA LEU A 222 -12.06 -25.89 24.36
C LEU A 222 -11.88 -26.00 25.89
N TYR A 223 -12.10 -27.20 26.45
CA TYR A 223 -11.83 -27.45 27.87
C TYR A 223 -10.35 -27.25 28.23
N ARG A 224 -9.43 -27.85 27.43
CA ARG A 224 -7.98 -27.74 27.67
C ARG A 224 -7.47 -26.30 27.50
N VAL A 225 -7.91 -25.60 26.47
CA VAL A 225 -7.58 -24.19 26.25
C VAL A 225 -7.95 -23.34 27.48
N ARG A 226 -9.07 -23.66 28.13
CA ARG A 226 -9.58 -22.88 29.27
C ARG A 226 -8.90 -23.26 30.59
N TYR A 227 -8.63 -24.55 30.83
CA TYR A 227 -8.32 -25.05 32.17
C TYR A 227 -6.98 -25.77 32.30
N THR A 228 -6.34 -26.17 31.22
CA THR A 228 -5.10 -26.95 31.26
C THR A 228 -3.91 -26.06 30.92
N ASP A 229 -2.77 -26.28 31.57
CA ASP A 229 -1.52 -25.61 31.23
C ASP A 229 -1.08 -26.00 29.80
N PRO A 230 -0.40 -25.08 29.07
CA PRO A 230 0.08 -25.38 27.73
C PRO A 230 1.21 -26.41 27.75
N ASP A 231 1.21 -27.35 26.83
CA ASP A 231 2.33 -28.25 26.57
C ASP A 231 3.37 -27.53 25.71
N LEU A 232 4.52 -27.23 26.31
CA LEU A 232 5.66 -26.58 25.66
C LEU A 232 6.85 -27.55 25.49
N THR A 233 6.60 -28.86 25.57
CA THR A 233 7.63 -29.89 25.37
C THR A 233 8.22 -29.76 23.95
N GLY A 234 9.55 -29.63 23.85
CA GLY A 234 10.25 -29.46 22.58
C GLY A 234 10.41 -28.00 22.13
N VAL A 235 9.81 -27.05 22.83
CA VAL A 235 10.09 -25.62 22.59
C VAL A 235 11.51 -25.28 23.08
N PRO A 236 12.33 -24.54 22.32
CA PRO A 236 13.63 -24.06 22.77
C PRO A 236 13.57 -23.31 24.10
N ASP A 237 14.49 -23.60 25.04
CA ASP A 237 14.48 -23.09 26.42
C ASP A 237 14.34 -21.56 26.50
N ASN A 238 14.99 -20.83 25.58
CA ASN A 238 14.93 -19.38 25.55
C ASN A 238 13.55 -18.82 25.12
N LEU A 239 12.70 -19.62 24.47
CA LEU A 239 11.35 -19.22 24.07
C LEU A 239 10.29 -19.60 25.13
N VAL A 240 10.56 -20.60 25.97
CA VAL A 240 9.59 -21.09 26.97
C VAL A 240 9.06 -19.96 27.87
N PRO A 241 9.87 -19.06 28.47
CA PRO A 241 9.35 -18.00 29.32
C PRO A 241 8.44 -17.02 28.55
N ILE A 242 8.79 -16.69 27.31
CA ILE A 242 8.04 -15.77 26.45
C ILE A 242 6.68 -16.37 26.10
N LEU A 243 6.68 -17.63 25.61
CA LEU A 243 5.45 -18.30 25.18
C LEU A 243 4.54 -18.62 26.38
N THR A 244 5.10 -19.02 27.54
CA THR A 244 4.32 -19.23 28.76
C THR A 244 3.56 -17.97 29.18
N ARG A 245 4.21 -16.80 29.15
CA ARG A 245 3.57 -15.53 29.45
C ARG A 245 2.46 -15.18 28.47
N CYS A 246 2.69 -15.37 27.16
CA CYS A 246 1.68 -15.12 26.13
C CYS A 246 0.48 -16.10 26.19
N LEU A 247 0.69 -17.33 26.66
CA LEU A 247 -0.33 -18.36 26.85
C LEU A 247 -1.02 -18.32 28.23
N SER A 248 -0.81 -17.24 29.00
CA SER A 248 -1.54 -17.02 30.27
C SER A 248 -3.05 -17.03 30.05
N LYS A 249 -3.78 -17.69 30.97
CA LYS A 249 -5.26 -17.72 30.92
C LYS A 249 -5.86 -16.33 31.18
N ASP A 250 -5.20 -15.51 31.98
CA ASP A 250 -5.56 -14.11 32.22
C ASP A 250 -5.00 -13.22 31.09
N PRO A 251 -5.85 -12.56 30.29
CA PRO A 251 -5.42 -11.66 29.22
C PRO A 251 -4.49 -10.52 29.69
N GLY A 252 -4.69 -10.04 30.93
CA GLY A 252 -3.91 -8.95 31.52
C GLY A 252 -2.46 -9.33 31.87
N GLN A 253 -2.13 -10.62 31.92
CA GLN A 253 -0.76 -11.10 32.17
C GLN A 253 0.04 -11.33 30.89
N ARG A 254 -0.60 -11.29 29.71
CA ARG A 254 0.05 -11.51 28.42
C ARG A 254 0.89 -10.30 28.01
N LEU A 255 1.90 -10.56 27.20
CA LEU A 255 2.67 -9.49 26.53
C LEU A 255 1.76 -8.73 25.55
N THR A 256 2.07 -7.46 25.34
CA THR A 256 1.55 -6.73 24.17
C THR A 256 2.27 -7.19 22.91
N THR A 257 1.67 -6.95 21.73
CA THR A 257 2.30 -7.29 20.44
C THR A 257 3.64 -6.59 20.24
N LEU A 258 3.80 -5.34 20.72
CA LEU A 258 5.05 -4.60 20.64
C LEU A 258 6.13 -5.19 21.56
N GLU A 259 5.78 -5.54 22.81
CA GLU A 259 6.69 -6.21 23.73
C GLU A 259 7.13 -7.58 23.22
N LEU A 260 6.20 -8.35 22.63
CA LEU A 260 6.50 -9.64 22.05
C LEU A 260 7.45 -9.52 20.86
N ALA A 261 7.19 -8.57 19.94
CA ALA A 261 8.07 -8.31 18.82
C ALA A 261 9.49 -7.94 19.28
N ALA A 262 9.61 -7.08 20.29
CA ALA A 262 10.90 -6.65 20.85
C ALA A 262 11.67 -7.80 21.50
N GLN A 263 10.98 -8.75 22.16
CA GLN A 263 11.63 -9.90 22.80
C GLN A 263 12.04 -11.01 21.82
N LEU A 264 11.37 -11.09 20.67
CA LEU A 264 11.66 -12.09 19.64
C LEU A 264 12.68 -11.59 18.62
N HIS A 265 12.76 -10.27 18.38
CA HIS A 265 13.65 -9.68 17.37
C HIS A 265 15.09 -9.68 17.87
N ASP A 266 15.99 -10.31 17.11
CA ASP A 266 17.43 -10.35 17.39
C ASP A 266 18.23 -9.31 16.58
N GLY A 267 17.57 -8.61 15.65
CA GLY A 267 18.16 -7.55 14.83
C GLY A 267 19.10 -8.04 13.74
N GLN A 268 19.21 -9.35 13.51
CA GLN A 268 20.17 -9.97 12.60
C GLN A 268 19.47 -10.64 11.42
N GLY A 269 20.10 -10.56 10.24
CA GLY A 269 19.75 -11.34 9.05
C GLY A 269 18.44 -10.95 8.34
N GLN A 270 18.21 -11.58 7.19
CA GLN A 270 16.93 -11.55 6.49
C GLN A 270 16.09 -12.77 6.88
N PHE A 271 14.77 -12.71 6.73
CA PHE A 271 13.89 -13.82 7.08
C PHE A 271 14.30 -15.13 6.38
N ALA A 272 14.68 -15.07 5.11
CA ALA A 272 15.13 -16.23 4.35
C ALA A 272 16.39 -16.90 4.96
N ASP A 273 17.28 -16.13 5.57
CA ASP A 273 18.53 -16.64 6.18
C ASP A 273 18.23 -17.56 7.38
N HIS A 274 17.05 -17.47 7.94
CA HIS A 274 16.60 -18.28 9.07
C HIS A 274 15.75 -19.49 8.66
N LEU A 275 15.39 -19.65 7.36
CA LEU A 275 14.57 -20.74 6.90
C LEU A 275 15.40 -21.97 6.53
N PRO A 276 14.92 -23.20 6.79
CA PRO A 276 15.55 -24.43 6.29
C PRO A 276 15.61 -24.47 4.76
N ASP A 277 16.71 -24.98 4.19
CA ASP A 277 16.92 -25.11 2.74
C ASP A 277 15.78 -25.88 2.05
N THR A 278 15.23 -26.91 2.72
CA THR A 278 14.09 -27.69 2.22
C THR A 278 12.85 -26.83 2.03
N LEU A 279 12.64 -25.86 2.92
CA LEU A 279 11.50 -24.92 2.84
C LEU A 279 11.72 -23.86 1.76
N LEU A 280 12.94 -23.35 1.61
CA LEU A 280 13.30 -22.44 0.51
C LEU A 280 13.11 -23.12 -0.86
N ALA A 281 13.53 -24.38 -1.00
CA ALA A 281 13.31 -25.16 -2.21
C ALA A 281 11.82 -25.36 -2.51
N GLU A 282 10.99 -25.58 -1.50
CA GLU A 282 9.54 -25.73 -1.67
C GLU A 282 8.88 -24.41 -2.09
N ILE A 283 9.30 -23.29 -1.53
CA ILE A 283 8.84 -21.94 -1.94
C ILE A 283 9.13 -21.72 -3.42
N ALA A 284 10.35 -22.02 -3.87
CA ALA A 284 10.74 -21.90 -5.27
C ALA A 284 9.96 -22.85 -6.19
N ARG A 285 9.73 -24.11 -5.74
CA ARG A 285 8.94 -25.09 -6.49
C ARG A 285 7.48 -24.63 -6.67
N ARG A 286 6.83 -24.14 -5.61
CA ARG A 286 5.45 -23.61 -5.69
C ARG A 286 5.36 -22.38 -6.59
N ALA A 287 6.36 -21.51 -6.55
CA ALA A 287 6.44 -20.37 -7.44
C ALA A 287 6.47 -20.80 -8.92
N ALA A 288 7.29 -21.82 -9.27
CA ALA A 288 7.35 -22.33 -10.64
C ALA A 288 6.05 -23.05 -11.05
N GLU A 289 5.43 -23.83 -10.16
CA GLU A 289 4.23 -24.63 -10.44
C GLU A 289 3.04 -23.75 -10.86
N VAL A 290 2.84 -22.60 -10.23
CA VAL A 290 1.72 -21.69 -10.52
C VAL A 290 1.76 -21.18 -11.96
N TRP A 291 2.95 -20.89 -12.48
CA TRP A 291 3.12 -20.40 -13.85
C TRP A 291 2.94 -21.50 -14.91
N GLN A 292 3.26 -22.73 -14.54
CA GLN A 292 3.15 -23.91 -15.42
C GLN A 292 1.78 -24.57 -15.36
N TYR A 293 0.91 -24.17 -14.41
CA TYR A 293 -0.39 -24.83 -14.24
C TYR A 293 -1.34 -24.56 -15.40
N HIS A 294 -1.80 -25.66 -16.05
CA HIS A 294 -2.79 -25.61 -17.12
C HIS A 294 -4.18 -25.82 -16.52
N PRO A 295 -5.14 -24.91 -16.78
CA PRO A 295 -6.50 -25.06 -16.27
C PRO A 295 -7.14 -26.35 -16.73
N TYR A 296 -7.63 -27.14 -15.79
CA TYR A 296 -8.39 -28.35 -16.05
C TYR A 296 -9.69 -28.32 -15.26
N ARG A 297 -10.79 -28.70 -15.92
CA ARG A 297 -12.12 -28.81 -15.31
C ARG A 297 -12.59 -30.24 -15.33
N LEU A 298 -13.06 -30.78 -14.18
CA LEU A 298 -13.63 -32.09 -14.09
C LEU A 298 -14.92 -32.15 -14.93
N PRO A 299 -15.17 -33.28 -15.65
CA PRO A 299 -16.40 -33.45 -16.41
C PRO A 299 -17.61 -33.58 -15.49
N THR A 300 -18.79 -33.27 -16.01
CA THR A 300 -20.07 -33.54 -15.31
C THR A 300 -20.18 -35.03 -14.97
N PRO A 301 -20.59 -35.38 -13.75
CA PRO A 301 -20.85 -36.78 -13.39
C PRO A 301 -21.89 -37.39 -14.35
N PRO A 302 -21.73 -38.65 -14.78
CA PRO A 302 -22.71 -39.32 -15.64
C PRO A 302 -24.05 -39.42 -14.90
N ASP A 303 -25.17 -39.23 -15.62
CA ASP A 303 -26.55 -39.13 -15.09
C ASP A 303 -27.00 -40.32 -14.20
N HIS A 304 -26.29 -41.46 -14.25
CA HIS A 304 -26.59 -42.60 -13.38
C HIS A 304 -26.22 -42.41 -11.89
N ALA A 305 -25.37 -41.44 -11.55
CA ALA A 305 -25.05 -41.14 -10.14
C ALA A 305 -26.11 -40.31 -9.42
N LEU A 306 -27.03 -39.68 -10.18
CA LEU A 306 -28.12 -38.89 -9.62
C LEU A 306 -29.41 -39.70 -9.37
N ALA A 307 -29.51 -40.95 -9.93
CA ALA A 307 -30.69 -41.78 -9.81
C ALA A 307 -30.73 -42.69 -8.56
N GLU A 308 -29.57 -42.91 -7.89
CA GLU A 308 -29.52 -43.78 -6.70
C GLU A 308 -29.67 -43.06 -5.36
N GLY A 309 -29.75 -41.70 -5.37
CA GLY A 309 -29.91 -40.89 -4.16
C GLY A 309 -31.35 -40.52 -3.79
N ILE A 310 -32.35 -40.87 -4.62
CA ILE A 310 -33.76 -40.53 -4.39
C ILE A 310 -34.64 -41.81 -4.30
N GLN A 311 -34.41 -42.59 -3.29
CA GLN A 311 -35.42 -43.52 -2.75
C GLN A 311 -35.35 -43.48 -1.24
N ASN A 312 -36.08 -42.53 -0.66
CA ASN A 312 -36.87 -42.70 0.55
C ASN A 312 -37.41 -41.36 1.05
N GLY A 313 -38.72 -41.21 0.97
CA GLY A 313 -39.47 -40.22 1.75
C GLY A 313 -40.08 -39.06 0.98
N SER A 314 -41.13 -39.29 0.21
CA SER A 314 -42.02 -38.22 -0.27
C SER A 314 -42.88 -37.69 0.90
N PRO A 315 -42.83 -36.39 1.23
CA PRO A 315 -43.89 -35.81 2.02
C PRO A 315 -45.14 -35.50 1.11
N PRO A 316 -46.34 -35.61 1.60
CA PRO A 316 -47.56 -35.49 0.79
C PRO A 316 -47.78 -34.08 0.25
N ALA A 317 -48.10 -34.00 -1.03
CA ALA A 317 -48.44 -32.77 -1.75
C ALA A 317 -49.59 -32.02 -1.09
N MET A 318 -49.38 -30.85 -0.55
CA MET A 318 -50.42 -29.94 -0.13
C MET A 318 -50.95 -29.10 -1.33
N SER A 319 -52.24 -29.30 -1.58
CA SER A 319 -52.97 -28.63 -2.66
C SER A 319 -52.95 -27.09 -2.55
N ARG A 320 -52.74 -26.43 -3.68
CA ARG A 320 -52.72 -24.96 -3.85
C ARG A 320 -53.96 -24.19 -3.36
N ARG A 321 -55.03 -24.89 -2.91
CA ARG A 321 -56.27 -24.29 -2.39
C ARG A 321 -56.25 -23.96 -0.89
N LYS A 322 -55.25 -24.41 -0.11
CA LYS A 322 -55.11 -24.07 1.32
C LYS A 322 -54.20 -22.87 1.64
N LEU A 323 -53.52 -22.33 0.62
CA LEU A 323 -52.59 -21.19 0.82
C LEU A 323 -53.30 -19.81 0.68
N LEU A 324 -54.57 -19.78 0.25
CA LEU A 324 -55.35 -18.52 0.05
C LEU A 324 -56.30 -18.19 1.20
N ALA A 325 -56.31 -18.93 2.29
CA ALA A 325 -57.26 -18.74 3.39
C ALA A 325 -56.68 -18.11 4.67
N VAL A 326 -55.39 -17.72 4.71
CA VAL A 326 -54.73 -17.11 5.90
C VAL A 326 -54.15 -15.73 5.64
N GLY A 327 -54.29 -15.18 4.45
CA GLY A 327 -53.68 -13.90 4.04
C GLY A 327 -54.64 -12.72 3.87
N GLY A 328 -55.71 -12.65 4.63
CA GLY A 328 -56.69 -11.59 4.46
C GLY A 328 -57.12 -10.92 5.76
N SER A 329 -56.26 -10.13 6.38
CA SER A 329 -56.67 -9.11 7.38
C SER A 329 -55.42 -8.37 7.90
N SER A 330 -54.90 -7.37 7.25
CA SER A 330 -54.10 -6.27 7.82
C SER A 330 -53.51 -5.38 6.72
N VAL A 331 -54.33 -4.76 5.88
CA VAL A 331 -53.92 -3.58 5.09
C VAL A 331 -55.10 -2.63 4.99
N LEU A 332 -55.39 -1.90 6.06
CA LEU A 332 -56.21 -0.69 6.06
C LEU A 332 -55.86 0.10 7.34
N GLY A 333 -54.90 0.99 7.25
CA GLY A 333 -54.58 1.87 8.38
C GLY A 333 -53.29 2.64 8.30
N LEU A 334 -52.93 3.22 7.16
CA LEU A 334 -51.82 4.21 7.08
C LEU A 334 -51.92 5.04 5.81
N ALA A 335 -53.05 5.71 5.61
CA ALA A 335 -53.21 6.68 4.52
C ALA A 335 -53.98 7.93 4.97
N ALA A 336 -53.64 8.51 6.13
CA ALA A 336 -54.30 9.74 6.62
C ALA A 336 -53.40 10.69 7.41
N VAL A 337 -52.09 10.73 7.21
CA VAL A 337 -51.17 11.74 7.86
C VAL A 337 -50.27 12.45 6.86
N GLY A 338 -50.47 12.33 5.56
CA GLY A 338 -49.59 12.91 4.54
C GLY A 338 -50.12 14.20 3.84
N ALA A 339 -51.23 14.78 4.26
CA ALA A 339 -51.84 15.92 3.52
C ALA A 339 -51.91 17.25 4.29
N GLY A 340 -51.29 17.40 5.43
CA GLY A 340 -51.47 18.56 6.32
C GLY A 340 -50.31 19.58 6.40
N THR A 341 -49.16 19.36 5.74
CA THR A 341 -48.02 20.26 5.90
C THR A 341 -47.53 20.99 4.64
N TRP A 342 -48.32 20.99 3.57
CA TRP A 342 -47.93 21.64 2.31
C TRP A 342 -48.64 22.99 2.02
N SER A 343 -49.36 23.57 2.97
CA SER A 343 -50.13 24.82 2.73
C SER A 343 -49.65 26.04 3.54
N TRP A 344 -48.49 26.00 4.21
CA TRP A 344 -48.00 27.13 5.03
C TRP A 344 -46.73 27.81 4.55
N ILE A 345 -46.26 27.56 3.32
CA ILE A 345 -45.15 28.28 2.71
C ILE A 345 -45.56 28.87 1.38
N ARG A 346 -46.55 29.78 1.40
CA ARG A 346 -46.77 30.77 0.34
C ARG A 346 -47.61 31.92 0.91
N GLN A 347 -46.86 32.91 1.42
CA GLN A 347 -47.24 34.34 1.43
C GLN A 347 -46.18 35.06 2.27
N ASP A 348 -45.27 35.72 1.59
CA ASP A 348 -45.01 37.16 1.69
C ASP A 348 -43.84 37.53 0.77
N SER A 349 -44.19 38.17 -0.30
CA SER A 349 -43.32 38.89 -1.19
C SER A 349 -43.21 40.33 -0.68
N THR A 350 -42.06 40.71 -0.12
CA THR A 350 -41.59 42.10 -0.10
C THR A 350 -40.10 42.10 -0.36
N ASP A 351 -39.74 42.73 -1.49
CA ASP A 351 -38.34 43.01 -1.86
C ASP A 351 -37.60 43.77 -0.77
N PRO A 352 -36.39 43.36 -0.42
CA PRO A 352 -35.35 44.26 0.04
C PRO A 352 -34.17 44.25 -0.90
N LYS A 353 -33.76 45.44 -1.28
CA LYS A 353 -32.53 45.88 -1.97
C LYS A 353 -31.39 44.86 -1.92
N ALA A 354 -30.80 44.62 -3.11
CA ALA A 354 -29.60 43.84 -3.31
C ALA A 354 -28.48 44.23 -2.36
N ALA A 355 -28.16 43.35 -1.42
CA ALA A 355 -26.90 43.33 -0.72
C ALA A 355 -25.80 42.82 -1.67
N PRO A 356 -24.54 43.31 -1.57
CA PRO A 356 -23.48 42.79 -2.45
C PRO A 356 -23.29 41.31 -2.23
N THR A 357 -23.38 40.55 -3.31
CA THR A 357 -23.17 39.14 -3.39
C THR A 357 -21.81 38.79 -2.77
N ALA A 358 -21.81 38.07 -1.65
CA ALA A 358 -20.61 37.43 -1.14
C ALA A 358 -20.01 36.55 -2.25
N PRO A 359 -18.68 36.54 -2.43
CA PRO A 359 -18.06 35.69 -3.45
C PRO A 359 -18.47 34.25 -3.20
N SER A 360 -19.02 33.64 -4.23
CA SER A 360 -19.41 32.21 -4.20
C SER A 360 -18.24 31.38 -3.71
N SER A 361 -18.45 30.59 -2.66
CA SER A 361 -17.46 29.64 -2.15
C SER A 361 -16.94 28.79 -3.32
N PRO A 362 -15.61 28.61 -3.45
CA PRO A 362 -15.06 27.81 -4.52
C PRO A 362 -15.63 26.39 -4.49
N LYS A 363 -16.08 25.90 -5.64
CA LYS A 363 -16.55 24.51 -5.79
C LYS A 363 -15.32 23.62 -6.05
N TRP A 364 -15.02 22.73 -5.09
CA TRP A 364 -13.96 21.76 -5.14
C TRP A 364 -14.49 20.36 -5.49
N ASP A 365 -15.40 20.29 -6.43
CA ASP A 365 -16.03 19.02 -6.79
C ASP A 365 -15.00 18.12 -7.50
N LEU A 366 -14.99 16.85 -7.11
CA LEU A 366 -14.20 15.81 -7.77
C LEU A 366 -14.59 15.77 -9.27
N ILE A 367 -13.59 15.88 -10.14
CA ILE A 367 -13.81 15.83 -11.60
C ILE A 367 -13.74 14.39 -12.09
N TRP A 368 -12.73 13.66 -11.63
CA TRP A 368 -12.56 12.25 -11.91
C TRP A 368 -11.74 11.57 -10.81
N GLN A 369 -11.97 10.29 -10.66
CA GLN A 369 -11.20 9.42 -9.77
C GLN A 369 -10.98 8.09 -10.45
N MET A 370 -9.79 7.57 -10.34
CA MET A 370 -9.41 6.27 -10.85
C MET A 370 -8.76 5.47 -9.71
N LYS A 371 -9.10 4.20 -9.62
CA LYS A 371 -8.42 3.29 -8.71
C LYS A 371 -7.03 3.01 -9.27
N THR A 372 -6.01 3.28 -8.50
CA THR A 372 -4.61 2.97 -8.83
C THR A 372 -4.12 1.95 -7.83
N ASP A 373 -3.49 0.88 -8.33
CA ASP A 373 -2.87 -0.12 -7.48
C ASP A 373 -1.37 0.18 -7.38
N TYR A 374 -1.01 1.01 -6.42
CA TYR A 374 0.41 1.32 -6.17
C TYR A 374 1.16 0.17 -5.50
N GLY A 375 0.73 -1.08 -5.66
CA GLY A 375 1.32 -2.32 -5.19
C GLY A 375 2.40 -2.16 -4.12
N ILE A 376 2.05 -2.49 -2.88
CA ILE A 376 2.97 -2.87 -1.79
C ILE A 376 4.19 -1.97 -1.59
N SER A 377 3.97 -0.71 -1.31
CA SER A 377 4.94 0.03 -0.52
C SER A 377 4.17 0.97 0.40
N PRO A 378 4.33 0.89 1.72
CA PRO A 378 3.80 1.89 2.65
C PRO A 378 4.51 3.24 2.47
N ARG A 379 5.13 3.43 1.32
CA ARG A 379 5.91 4.60 0.96
C ARG A 379 5.00 5.51 0.13
N ILE A 380 4.98 6.77 0.49
CA ILE A 380 4.32 7.86 -0.22
C ILE A 380 4.53 7.69 -1.73
N PRO A 381 3.48 7.72 -2.56
CA PRO A 381 3.59 7.53 -4.01
C PRO A 381 4.69 8.41 -4.61
N SER A 382 5.43 7.88 -5.57
CA SER A 382 6.42 8.67 -6.33
C SER A 382 5.75 9.88 -6.98
N ALA A 383 6.47 10.97 -7.18
CA ALA A 383 5.93 12.10 -7.92
C ALA A 383 5.54 11.64 -9.34
N PRO A 384 4.37 12.06 -9.86
CA PRO A 384 3.97 11.74 -11.21
C PRO A 384 4.86 12.45 -12.22
N LEU A 385 5.01 11.87 -13.40
CA LEU A 385 5.60 12.55 -14.54
C LEU A 385 4.51 13.39 -15.20
N LEU A 386 4.67 14.70 -15.16
CA LEU A 386 3.68 15.66 -15.68
C LEU A 386 4.09 16.15 -17.06
N LEU A 387 3.29 15.86 -18.07
CA LEU A 387 3.44 16.32 -19.44
C LEU A 387 2.15 17.04 -19.87
N ASP A 388 2.19 17.86 -20.92
CA ASP A 388 1.06 18.70 -21.34
C ASP A 388 -0.31 17.99 -21.40
N ASN A 389 -0.33 16.76 -21.88
CA ASN A 389 -1.55 15.97 -22.09
C ASN A 389 -1.53 14.57 -21.46
N VAL A 390 -0.54 14.30 -20.61
CA VAL A 390 -0.33 13.03 -19.94
C VAL A 390 0.13 13.26 -18.51
N VAL A 391 -0.46 12.53 -17.59
CA VAL A 391 0.05 12.32 -16.23
C VAL A 391 0.45 10.86 -16.14
N ALA A 392 1.74 10.59 -16.08
CA ALA A 392 2.21 9.23 -15.89
C ALA A 392 2.49 8.96 -14.42
N VAL A 393 1.91 7.89 -13.90
CA VAL A 393 2.00 7.45 -12.51
C VAL A 393 2.51 6.03 -12.44
N ALA A 394 3.25 5.71 -11.40
CA ALA A 394 3.59 4.32 -11.13
C ALA A 394 2.33 3.57 -10.71
N GLU A 395 1.95 2.50 -11.40
CA GLU A 395 0.79 1.66 -11.07
C GLU A 395 1.15 0.57 -10.07
N SER A 396 2.38 0.11 -10.13
CA SER A 396 2.95 -0.88 -9.20
C SER A 396 4.46 -0.63 -9.06
N ALA A 397 5.16 -1.46 -8.32
CA ALA A 397 6.63 -1.39 -8.28
C ALA A 397 7.28 -1.57 -9.67
N SER A 398 6.54 -2.05 -10.64
CA SER A 398 7.05 -2.51 -11.94
C SER A 398 6.26 -2.02 -13.16
N SER A 399 5.33 -1.08 -13.02
CA SER A 399 4.56 -0.58 -14.18
C SER A 399 4.33 0.91 -14.14
N LEU A 400 4.33 1.54 -15.32
CA LEU A 400 4.01 2.94 -15.52
C LEU A 400 2.67 3.05 -16.24
N GLN A 401 1.74 3.83 -15.69
CA GLN A 401 0.43 4.09 -16.27
C GLN A 401 0.30 5.55 -16.67
N ALA A 402 -0.16 5.80 -17.88
CA ALA A 402 -0.46 7.15 -18.36
C ALA A 402 -1.95 7.44 -18.35
N LEU A 403 -2.29 8.58 -17.78
CA LEU A 403 -3.64 9.07 -17.64
C LEU A 403 -3.86 10.33 -18.48
N ASP A 404 -5.06 10.47 -19.00
CA ASP A 404 -5.53 11.75 -19.52
C ASP A 404 -5.85 12.68 -18.33
N PRO A 405 -5.14 13.80 -18.14
CA PRO A 405 -5.32 14.64 -16.96
C PRO A 405 -6.68 15.35 -16.89
N LYS A 406 -7.44 15.43 -17.99
CA LYS A 406 -8.77 16.05 -18.04
C LYS A 406 -9.85 15.09 -17.57
N THR A 407 -9.73 13.82 -17.94
CA THR A 407 -10.79 12.82 -17.78
C THR A 407 -10.44 11.68 -16.81
N GLY A 408 -9.16 11.52 -16.43
CA GLY A 408 -8.65 10.41 -15.64
C GLY A 408 -8.62 9.07 -16.37
N LYS A 409 -8.99 9.00 -17.65
CA LYS A 409 -8.97 7.76 -18.41
C LYS A 409 -7.53 7.31 -18.66
N THR A 410 -7.27 6.03 -18.46
CA THR A 410 -6.01 5.40 -18.85
C THR A 410 -5.83 5.54 -20.37
N LYS A 411 -4.71 6.06 -20.79
CA LYS A 411 -4.27 6.08 -22.19
C LYS A 411 -3.54 4.81 -22.55
N TRP A 412 -2.62 4.40 -21.67
CA TRP A 412 -1.87 3.16 -21.76
C TRP A 412 -1.31 2.78 -20.37
N SER A 413 -0.92 1.53 -20.23
CA SER A 413 -0.18 0.99 -19.08
C SER A 413 0.90 0.07 -19.64
N ASP A 414 2.14 0.31 -19.22
CA ASP A 414 3.31 -0.47 -19.64
C ASP A 414 3.86 -1.26 -18.45
N PRO A 415 3.77 -2.60 -18.48
CA PRO A 415 4.31 -3.46 -17.42
C PRO A 415 5.83 -3.63 -17.49
N ASP A 416 6.50 -3.19 -18.55
CA ASP A 416 7.93 -3.44 -18.79
C ASP A 416 8.85 -2.35 -18.23
N VAL A 417 8.31 -1.28 -17.64
CA VAL A 417 9.05 -0.23 -16.96
C VAL A 417 9.17 -0.56 -15.47
N TYR A 418 10.25 -1.19 -15.09
CA TYR A 418 10.40 -1.90 -13.82
C TYR A 418 10.56 -1.06 -12.53
N PHE A 419 11.05 0.19 -12.58
CA PHE A 419 11.29 0.97 -11.37
C PHE A 419 11.12 2.47 -11.60
N PHE A 420 10.43 3.17 -10.72
CA PHE A 420 10.20 4.61 -10.86
C PHE A 420 11.44 5.50 -10.70
N HIS A 421 12.58 5.00 -10.21
CA HIS A 421 13.85 5.70 -10.27
C HIS A 421 14.58 5.49 -11.61
N GLN A 422 14.00 4.73 -12.52
CA GLN A 422 14.50 4.45 -13.87
C GLN A 422 13.75 5.21 -14.96
N VAL A 423 12.89 6.15 -14.58
CA VAL A 423 12.17 7.03 -15.50
C VAL A 423 12.34 8.49 -15.14
N ALA A 424 12.39 9.36 -16.14
CA ALA A 424 12.44 10.81 -15.99
C ALA A 424 11.70 11.50 -17.12
N THR A 425 11.39 12.78 -16.96
CA THR A 425 10.77 13.61 -18.01
C THR A 425 11.44 14.97 -18.11
N ASP A 426 11.48 15.52 -19.30
CA ASP A 426 11.80 16.93 -19.58
C ASP A 426 10.54 17.81 -19.74
N GLY A 427 9.35 17.24 -19.45
CA GLY A 427 8.04 17.86 -19.63
C GLY A 427 7.43 17.62 -21.01
N ARG A 428 8.18 17.08 -21.99
CA ARG A 428 7.72 16.81 -23.34
C ARG A 428 7.68 15.32 -23.69
N GLN A 429 8.64 14.58 -23.16
CA GLN A 429 8.77 13.14 -23.37
C GLN A 429 9.19 12.43 -22.08
N ILE A 430 8.96 11.14 -22.01
CA ILE A 430 9.40 10.27 -20.93
C ILE A 430 10.61 9.48 -21.42
N TYR A 431 11.68 9.52 -20.65
CA TYR A 431 12.86 8.71 -20.79
C TYR A 431 12.77 7.52 -19.84
N ALA A 432 13.19 6.33 -20.29
CA ALA A 432 13.22 5.13 -19.46
C ALA A 432 14.49 4.31 -19.73
N ILE A 433 14.98 3.66 -18.69
CA ILE A 433 16.04 2.65 -18.82
C ILE A 433 15.41 1.39 -19.41
N GLU A 434 15.99 0.87 -20.49
CA GLU A 434 15.59 -0.40 -21.12
C GLU A 434 15.97 -1.55 -20.18
N TYR A 435 15.03 -2.47 -19.96
CA TYR A 435 15.35 -3.70 -19.23
C TYR A 435 16.19 -4.63 -20.13
N PRO A 436 17.39 -5.01 -19.69
CA PRO A 436 18.27 -5.84 -20.51
C PRO A 436 17.82 -7.30 -20.54
N PHE A 437 18.12 -7.98 -21.64
CA PHE A 437 17.84 -9.42 -21.80
C PHE A 437 18.93 -10.30 -21.19
N GLU A 438 20.20 -9.86 -21.25
CA GLU A 438 21.36 -10.59 -20.75
C GLU A 438 22.11 -9.78 -19.67
N GLU A 439 22.74 -10.47 -18.70
CA GLU A 439 23.52 -9.82 -17.64
C GLU A 439 24.65 -8.92 -18.17
N THR A 440 25.11 -9.19 -19.39
CA THR A 440 26.20 -8.46 -20.04
C THR A 440 25.73 -7.25 -20.84
N ASP A 441 24.42 -7.09 -21.00
CA ASP A 441 23.87 -6.01 -21.80
C ASP A 441 24.27 -4.63 -21.26
N PRO A 442 24.52 -3.66 -22.15
CA PRO A 442 24.87 -2.31 -21.76
C PRO A 442 23.67 -1.60 -21.12
N LEU A 443 23.96 -0.58 -20.30
CA LEU A 443 22.93 0.35 -19.85
C LEU A 443 22.39 1.12 -21.06
N ALA A 444 21.11 0.93 -21.36
CA ALA A 444 20.42 1.54 -22.50
C ALA A 444 19.26 2.42 -22.03
N ILE A 445 19.04 3.53 -22.72
CA ILE A 445 17.98 4.48 -22.43
C ILE A 445 17.22 4.80 -23.71
N GLY A 446 15.91 4.59 -23.68
CA GLY A 446 14.97 4.92 -24.75
C GLY A 446 14.00 6.02 -24.31
N THR A 447 13.11 6.38 -25.22
CA THR A 447 11.96 7.24 -24.95
C THR A 447 10.68 6.44 -25.06
N VAL A 448 9.72 6.74 -24.19
CA VAL A 448 8.40 6.10 -24.22
C VAL A 448 7.51 6.81 -25.25
N ASP A 449 6.85 6.05 -26.10
CA ASP A 449 5.82 6.59 -26.99
C ASP A 449 4.61 7.03 -26.17
N LEU A 450 4.28 8.32 -26.20
CA LEU A 450 3.20 8.87 -25.37
C LEU A 450 1.79 8.45 -25.84
N ALA A 451 1.65 7.83 -27.00
CA ALA A 451 0.38 7.35 -27.51
C ALA A 451 0.12 5.87 -27.14
N THR A 452 1.17 5.04 -27.18
CA THR A 452 1.07 3.58 -26.97
C THR A 452 1.63 3.11 -25.62
N GLY A 453 2.58 3.84 -25.06
CA GLY A 453 3.34 3.45 -23.86
C GLY A 453 4.59 2.63 -24.17
N GLU A 454 4.78 2.19 -25.40
CA GLU A 454 5.91 1.35 -25.80
C GLU A 454 7.24 2.09 -25.69
N LEU A 455 8.26 1.43 -25.14
CA LEU A 455 9.62 1.93 -25.13
C LEU A 455 10.17 1.85 -26.57
N LYS A 456 10.57 3.00 -27.10
CA LYS A 456 11.21 3.09 -28.43
C LYS A 456 12.64 2.56 -28.35
N GLU A 457 13.17 2.16 -29.52
CA GLU A 457 14.58 1.76 -29.65
C GLU A 457 15.49 2.73 -28.90
N PRO A 458 16.37 2.23 -28.03
CA PRO A 458 17.26 3.08 -27.24
C PRO A 458 18.21 3.89 -28.13
N PHE A 459 18.21 5.18 -27.94
CA PHE A 459 19.14 6.10 -28.60
C PHE A 459 20.43 6.30 -27.79
N ILE A 460 20.47 5.81 -26.54
CA ILE A 460 21.62 5.79 -25.66
C ILE A 460 21.98 4.35 -25.35
N ARG A 461 23.23 3.94 -25.60
CA ARG A 461 23.78 2.65 -25.19
C ARG A 461 25.17 2.87 -24.61
N LEU A 462 25.30 2.70 -23.30
CA LEU A 462 26.54 2.92 -22.54
C LEU A 462 27.26 1.59 -22.33
N LYS A 463 28.10 1.21 -23.30
CA LYS A 463 28.74 -0.11 -23.39
C LYS A 463 29.58 -0.49 -22.17
N ASP A 464 30.11 0.49 -21.47
CA ASP A 464 30.95 0.30 -20.27
C ASP A 464 30.15 0.14 -18.98
N LEU A 465 28.84 0.37 -19.00
CA LEU A 465 27.95 0.27 -17.85
C LEU A 465 26.97 -0.90 -18.02
N ARG A 466 26.59 -1.54 -16.94
CA ARG A 466 25.73 -2.73 -16.92
C ARG A 466 24.27 -2.35 -16.78
N GLY A 467 23.42 -2.78 -17.71
CA GLY A 467 21.99 -2.56 -17.70
C GLY A 467 21.28 -3.27 -16.53
N HIS A 468 21.70 -4.49 -16.23
CA HIS A 468 21.12 -5.35 -15.17
C HIS A 468 21.37 -4.90 -13.72
N LEU A 469 22.08 -3.79 -13.50
CA LEU A 469 22.19 -3.25 -12.15
C LEU A 469 20.92 -2.50 -11.80
N PHE A 470 20.09 -3.07 -10.92
CA PHE A 470 18.79 -2.51 -10.49
C PHE A 470 18.93 -1.13 -9.81
N GLU A 471 20.11 -0.82 -9.29
CA GLU A 471 20.44 0.44 -8.64
C GLU A 471 20.82 1.55 -9.64
N ASN A 472 20.83 1.28 -10.95
CA ASN A 472 20.91 2.33 -11.96
C ASN A 472 19.75 3.31 -11.79
N GLN A 473 20.03 4.61 -11.89
CA GLN A 473 19.04 5.66 -11.68
C GLN A 473 18.98 6.62 -12.87
N LEU A 474 17.77 6.88 -13.34
CA LEU A 474 17.47 8.01 -14.22
C LEU A 474 16.98 9.16 -13.35
N LEU A 475 17.82 10.18 -13.16
CA LEU A 475 17.61 11.18 -12.11
C LEU A 475 16.63 12.27 -12.53
N CYS A 476 16.91 12.93 -13.64
CA CYS A 476 16.10 13.98 -14.24
C CYS A 476 16.54 14.20 -15.69
N ALA A 477 15.69 14.87 -16.46
CA ALA A 477 15.98 15.27 -17.82
C ALA A 477 15.63 16.73 -18.06
N THR A 478 16.30 17.34 -19.02
CA THR A 478 16.03 18.65 -19.58
C THR A 478 15.99 18.56 -21.10
N ASP A 479 15.61 19.63 -21.78
CA ASP A 479 15.62 19.70 -23.25
C ASP A 479 17.02 19.50 -23.88
N SER A 480 18.08 19.58 -23.08
CA SER A 480 19.49 19.47 -23.53
C SER A 480 20.25 18.29 -22.94
N ALA A 481 19.84 17.75 -21.79
CA ALA A 481 20.60 16.69 -21.11
C ALA A 481 19.72 15.73 -20.29
N VAL A 482 20.18 14.46 -20.24
CA VAL A 482 19.64 13.42 -19.37
C VAL A 482 20.70 13.07 -18.33
N TYR A 483 20.33 13.04 -17.05
CA TYR A 483 21.25 12.79 -15.92
C TYR A 483 20.99 11.39 -15.35
N VAL A 484 22.06 10.59 -15.30
CA VAL A 484 21.99 9.15 -15.04
C VAL A 484 23.01 8.72 -14.02
N VAL A 485 22.65 7.79 -13.15
CA VAL A 485 23.62 7.00 -12.39
C VAL A 485 23.70 5.61 -13.02
N GLY A 486 24.90 5.18 -13.36
CA GLY A 486 25.15 3.86 -13.91
C GLY A 486 26.35 3.19 -13.28
N GLY A 487 26.31 1.87 -13.20
CA GLY A 487 27.30 1.04 -12.54
C GLY A 487 28.06 0.10 -13.46
N ARG A 488 29.24 -0.32 -12.99
CA ARG A 488 30.06 -1.41 -13.53
C ARG A 488 30.23 -2.48 -12.46
N GLY A 489 30.37 -3.72 -12.84
CA GLY A 489 30.64 -4.83 -11.91
C GLY A 489 29.64 -5.96 -12.04
N ARG A 490 29.60 -6.84 -11.04
CA ARG A 490 28.72 -8.00 -11.02
C ARG A 490 27.30 -7.59 -10.61
N VAL A 491 26.32 -8.23 -11.24
CA VAL A 491 24.92 -8.11 -10.85
C VAL A 491 24.70 -8.70 -9.46
N SER A 492 23.80 -8.11 -8.70
CA SER A 492 23.34 -8.59 -7.40
C SER A 492 21.83 -8.46 -7.33
N THR A 493 21.17 -9.44 -6.76
CA THR A 493 19.73 -9.39 -6.42
C THR A 493 19.48 -8.74 -5.06
N ASP A 494 20.53 -8.54 -4.26
CA ASP A 494 20.47 -8.11 -2.86
C ASP A 494 20.95 -6.66 -2.66
N GLY A 495 20.89 -5.83 -3.69
CA GLY A 495 21.35 -4.44 -3.65
C GLY A 495 22.82 -4.27 -4.06
N PHE A 496 23.43 -3.18 -3.65
CA PHE A 496 24.80 -2.84 -4.03
C PHE A 496 25.84 -3.89 -3.59
N ARG A 497 26.93 -3.95 -4.36
CA ARG A 497 28.15 -4.73 -4.01
C ARG A 497 29.36 -3.81 -3.92
N SER A 498 30.24 -4.10 -3.00
CA SER A 498 31.48 -3.33 -2.77
C SER A 498 32.45 -3.41 -3.94
N ASP A 499 32.34 -4.44 -4.82
CA ASP A 499 33.16 -4.61 -6.04
C ASP A 499 32.58 -3.83 -7.25
N GLN A 500 31.47 -3.11 -7.09
CA GLN A 500 30.87 -2.27 -8.13
C GLN A 500 31.48 -0.86 -8.12
N SER A 501 31.62 -0.28 -9.31
CA SER A 501 31.99 1.13 -9.51
C SER A 501 30.83 1.90 -10.09
N TRP A 502 30.55 3.06 -9.51
CA TRP A 502 29.37 3.86 -9.85
C TRP A 502 29.75 5.22 -10.39
N PHE A 503 28.95 5.73 -11.32
CA PHE A 503 29.20 6.98 -12.02
C PHE A 503 27.92 7.80 -12.15
N LEU A 504 28.04 9.12 -12.00
CA LEU A 504 27.05 10.09 -12.38
C LEU A 504 27.42 10.65 -13.76
N LEU A 505 26.49 10.58 -14.70
CA LEU A 505 26.71 11.01 -16.09
C LEU A 505 25.68 12.06 -16.50
N ALA A 506 26.06 12.95 -17.40
CA ALA A 506 25.13 13.71 -18.22
C ALA A 506 25.31 13.32 -19.69
N LEU A 507 24.21 13.08 -20.35
CA LEU A 507 24.12 12.65 -21.74
C LEU A 507 23.28 13.68 -22.52
N ASP A 508 23.70 14.01 -23.73
CA ASP A 508 22.91 14.87 -24.62
C ASP A 508 21.55 14.23 -24.92
N SER A 509 20.47 14.94 -24.65
CA SER A 509 19.10 14.38 -24.71
C SER A 509 18.64 14.00 -26.13
N ARG A 510 19.31 14.48 -27.18
CA ARG A 510 18.96 14.23 -28.57
C ARG A 510 19.86 13.20 -29.25
N THR A 511 21.17 13.24 -28.92
CA THR A 511 22.17 12.41 -29.59
C THR A 511 22.65 11.24 -28.77
N GLY A 512 22.35 11.23 -27.47
CA GLY A 512 22.82 10.23 -26.52
C GLY A 512 24.31 10.33 -26.20
N LYS A 513 25.02 11.35 -26.73
CA LYS A 513 26.46 11.50 -26.52
C LYS A 513 26.75 11.90 -25.07
N GLU A 514 27.78 11.28 -24.49
CA GLU A 514 28.26 11.65 -23.17
C GLU A 514 28.77 13.11 -23.19
N LEU A 515 28.23 13.93 -22.27
CA LEU A 515 28.68 15.30 -22.04
C LEU A 515 29.75 15.34 -20.96
N TRP A 516 29.56 14.58 -19.90
CA TRP A 516 30.54 14.40 -18.83
C TRP A 516 30.20 13.17 -17.95
N THR A 517 31.21 12.65 -17.27
CA THR A 517 31.11 11.56 -16.29
C THR A 517 31.87 11.91 -15.01
N GLN A 518 31.28 11.61 -13.86
CA GLN A 518 31.87 11.81 -12.53
C GLN A 518 31.75 10.52 -11.71
N PRO A 519 32.86 10.04 -11.07
CA PRO A 519 32.79 8.88 -10.21
C PRO A 519 31.98 9.17 -8.94
N LEU A 520 31.28 8.14 -8.45
CA LEU A 520 30.56 8.16 -7.20
C LEU A 520 31.27 7.27 -6.17
N PRO A 521 31.09 7.53 -4.86
CA PRO A 521 31.60 6.66 -3.81
C PRO A 521 31.07 5.23 -3.95
N ALA A 522 31.92 4.24 -3.64
CA ALA A 522 31.52 2.85 -3.54
C ALA A 522 30.42 2.66 -2.49
N ARG A 523 29.55 1.67 -2.69
CA ARG A 523 28.53 1.27 -1.74
C ARG A 523 28.96 -0.02 -1.04
N PRO A 524 28.62 -0.20 0.26
CA PRO A 524 28.83 -1.47 0.92
C PRO A 524 27.90 -2.55 0.34
N ASP A 525 28.29 -3.81 0.53
CA ASP A 525 27.47 -4.95 0.13
C ASP A 525 26.08 -4.89 0.77
N LYS A 526 25.08 -5.34 0.00
CA LYS A 526 23.67 -5.41 0.41
C LYS A 526 23.05 -4.07 0.85
N SER A 527 23.58 -2.93 0.39
CA SER A 527 22.97 -1.63 0.64
C SER A 527 21.76 -1.44 -0.27
N GLU A 528 20.59 -1.20 0.31
CA GLU A 528 19.37 -0.84 -0.43
C GLU A 528 19.26 0.68 -0.70
N ARG A 529 20.22 1.47 -0.24
CA ARG A 529 20.16 2.93 -0.30
C ARG A 529 20.68 3.45 -1.63
N LEU A 530 19.81 4.08 -2.41
CA LEU A 530 20.16 4.71 -3.69
C LEU A 530 21.21 5.82 -3.51
N HIS A 531 21.93 6.15 -4.58
CA HIS A 531 22.89 7.27 -4.55
C HIS A 531 22.20 8.61 -4.35
N PHE A 532 21.08 8.82 -5.03
CA PHE A 532 20.33 10.06 -4.97
C PHE A 532 18.82 9.78 -4.75
N LEU A 533 18.20 10.62 -3.91
CA LEU A 533 16.77 10.54 -3.63
C LEU A 533 15.97 11.56 -4.45
N SER A 534 16.61 12.64 -4.86
CA SER A 534 15.99 13.69 -5.67
C SER A 534 17.04 14.42 -6.49
N ALA A 535 16.63 14.90 -7.66
CA ALA A 535 17.46 15.66 -8.56
C ALA A 535 16.60 16.71 -9.31
N GLN A 536 17.16 17.92 -9.47
CA GLN A 536 16.54 18.98 -10.24
C GLN A 536 17.62 19.84 -10.89
N VAL A 537 17.38 20.29 -12.12
CA VAL A 537 18.23 21.25 -12.80
C VAL A 537 17.57 22.63 -12.74
N GLN A 538 18.34 23.62 -12.29
CA GLN A 538 17.95 25.02 -12.31
C GLN A 538 19.07 25.86 -12.95
N GLY A 539 18.84 26.34 -14.16
CA GLY A 539 19.87 27.02 -14.95
C GLY A 539 21.12 26.16 -15.14
N GLU A 540 22.26 26.62 -14.66
CA GLU A 540 23.53 25.87 -14.72
C GLU A 540 23.80 24.97 -13.50
N HIS A 541 22.83 24.84 -12.60
CA HIS A 541 22.98 24.08 -11.36
C HIS A 541 22.21 22.78 -11.41
N LEU A 542 22.90 21.66 -11.18
CA LEU A 542 22.30 20.35 -10.89
C LEU A 542 22.25 20.18 -9.36
N VAL A 543 21.06 20.25 -8.81
CA VAL A 543 20.78 20.16 -7.37
C VAL A 543 20.35 18.74 -7.04
N LEU A 544 21.05 18.11 -6.09
CA LEU A 544 20.92 16.71 -5.77
C LEU A 544 20.74 16.50 -4.26
N VAL A 545 19.82 15.63 -3.85
CA VAL A 545 19.81 15.07 -2.50
C VAL A 545 20.51 13.73 -2.53
N GLN A 546 21.73 13.69 -2.06
CA GLN A 546 22.58 12.50 -2.00
C GLN A 546 22.36 11.73 -0.71
N GLN A 547 22.21 10.42 -0.80
CA GLN A 547 22.20 9.53 0.34
C GLN A 547 23.54 8.82 0.49
N SER A 548 24.21 9.00 1.64
CA SER A 548 25.46 8.30 1.94
C SER A 548 25.19 6.84 2.35
N ALA A 549 26.23 6.02 2.32
CA ALA A 549 26.16 4.61 2.72
C ALA A 549 25.65 4.41 4.18
N ASP A 550 25.97 5.36 5.08
CA ASP A 550 25.50 5.39 6.47
C ASP A 550 24.07 5.97 6.65
N GLY A 551 23.38 6.31 5.54
CA GLY A 551 22.04 6.86 5.53
C GLY A 551 21.94 8.37 5.80
N ARG A 552 23.06 9.06 5.97
CA ARG A 552 23.08 10.51 6.10
C ARG A 552 22.75 11.16 4.77
N LEU A 553 22.00 12.25 4.80
CA LEU A 553 21.63 13.01 3.63
C LEU A 553 22.55 14.22 3.45
N ARG A 554 22.84 14.54 2.20
CA ARG A 554 23.58 15.73 1.80
C ARG A 554 22.89 16.41 0.63
N LEU A 555 22.78 17.70 0.70
CA LEU A 555 22.47 18.53 -0.44
C LEU A 555 23.78 18.77 -1.22
N VAL A 556 23.80 18.40 -2.49
CA VAL A 556 24.97 18.55 -3.36
C VAL A 556 24.56 19.36 -4.57
N VAL A 557 25.29 20.42 -4.83
CA VAL A 557 25.09 21.23 -6.04
C VAL A 557 26.30 21.09 -6.94
N ARG A 558 26.03 20.75 -8.19
CA ARG A 558 27.03 20.60 -9.24
C ARG A 558 26.75 21.55 -10.39
N ASN A 559 27.78 21.91 -11.13
CA ASN A 559 27.60 22.57 -12.41
C ASN A 559 26.98 21.57 -13.41
N ALA A 560 25.83 21.87 -13.96
CA ALA A 560 25.07 20.97 -14.82
C ALA A 560 25.79 20.63 -16.14
N ARG A 561 26.62 21.55 -16.65
CA ARG A 561 27.38 21.38 -17.92
C ARG A 561 28.68 20.59 -17.77
N THR A 562 29.29 20.59 -16.59
CA THR A 562 30.62 20.00 -16.38
C THR A 562 30.64 18.86 -15.34
N GLY A 563 29.57 18.71 -14.58
CA GLY A 563 29.47 17.74 -13.47
C GLY A 563 30.32 18.10 -12.25
N LYS A 564 31.13 19.18 -12.29
CA LYS A 564 31.98 19.58 -11.16
C LYS A 564 31.14 19.97 -9.97
N SER A 565 31.49 19.46 -8.78
CA SER A 565 30.87 19.88 -7.53
C SER A 565 31.16 21.34 -7.26
N LEU A 566 30.14 22.13 -7.01
CA LEU A 566 30.25 23.53 -6.60
C LEU A 566 30.33 23.61 -5.09
N TRP A 567 29.41 22.98 -4.42
CA TRP A 567 29.36 22.88 -2.95
C TRP A 567 28.51 21.71 -2.50
N ASN A 568 28.63 21.34 -1.24
CA ASN A 568 27.75 20.37 -0.59
C ASN A 568 27.55 20.70 0.87
N ARG A 569 26.40 20.30 1.43
CA ARG A 569 26.04 20.53 2.82
C ARG A 569 25.34 19.31 3.40
N ALA A 570 25.68 18.91 4.62
CA ALA A 570 24.91 17.91 5.34
C ALA A 570 23.51 18.43 5.63
N LEU A 571 22.51 17.59 5.49
CA LEU A 571 21.12 17.85 5.91
C LEU A 571 20.93 17.20 7.28
N ASP A 572 20.56 18.00 8.27
CA ASP A 572 20.23 17.52 9.60
C ASP A 572 18.84 16.90 9.55
N GLY A 573 18.77 15.58 9.62
CA GLY A 573 17.50 14.85 9.65
C GLY A 573 17.70 13.35 9.41
N LYS A 574 17.14 12.55 10.29
CA LYS A 574 16.98 11.11 10.13
C LYS A 574 15.48 10.85 10.02
N GLY A 575 15.01 10.37 8.90
CA GLY A 575 13.63 9.96 8.82
C GLY A 575 13.11 9.74 7.39
N PRO A 576 12.05 8.98 7.21
CA PRO A 576 11.43 8.71 5.91
C PRO A 576 10.86 9.96 5.23
N ALA A 577 10.57 11.05 5.97
CA ALA A 577 10.12 12.33 5.42
C ALA A 577 11.15 12.96 4.44
N PHE A 578 12.43 12.68 4.61
CA PHE A 578 13.49 13.15 3.70
C PHE A 578 13.68 12.28 2.46
N SER A 579 13.19 11.05 2.46
CA SER A 579 13.46 10.08 1.39
C SER A 579 12.79 10.43 0.06
N ARG A 580 11.88 11.42 0.05
CA ARG A 580 11.08 11.81 -1.12
C ARG A 580 10.70 13.28 -1.16
N ALA A 581 11.40 14.12 -0.39
CA ALA A 581 11.17 15.55 -0.39
C ALA A 581 11.42 16.10 -1.79
N SER A 582 10.40 16.70 -2.37
CA SER A 582 10.56 17.55 -3.54
C SER A 582 11.58 18.63 -3.20
N LEU A 583 12.61 18.77 -4.02
CA LEU A 583 13.50 19.90 -3.94
C LEU A 583 12.72 21.15 -4.34
N ALA A 584 12.71 22.16 -3.49
CA ALA A 584 12.28 23.50 -3.88
C ALA A 584 13.50 24.32 -4.23
N VAL A 585 13.54 24.79 -5.47
CA VAL A 585 14.68 25.55 -6.03
C VAL A 585 14.12 26.69 -6.89
N ASP A 586 14.62 27.88 -6.71
CA ASP A 586 14.41 29.00 -7.63
C ASP A 586 15.71 29.44 -8.30
N GLU A 587 15.73 30.57 -8.98
CA GLU A 587 16.91 31.04 -9.71
C GLU A 587 18.10 31.30 -8.80
N ASN A 588 17.90 31.65 -7.53
CA ASN A 588 18.93 32.11 -6.61
C ASN A 588 19.13 31.20 -5.39
N HIS A 589 18.12 30.43 -5.01
CA HIS A 589 18.11 29.69 -3.76
C HIS A 589 17.67 28.25 -3.91
N VAL A 590 18.13 27.43 -2.99
CA VAL A 590 17.58 26.11 -2.71
C VAL A 590 17.04 26.06 -1.28
N TYR A 591 15.89 25.45 -1.12
CA TYR A 591 15.14 25.38 0.14
C TYR A 591 15.09 23.93 0.60
N PRO A 592 16.01 23.52 1.51
CA PRO A 592 16.03 22.15 1.99
C PRO A 592 14.86 21.85 2.92
N ALA A 593 14.34 20.63 2.84
CA ALA A 593 13.33 20.10 3.77
C ALA A 593 14.01 19.66 5.07
N ALA A 594 14.35 20.60 5.96
CA ALA A 594 15.17 20.34 7.14
C ALA A 594 14.47 20.60 8.49
N GLY A 595 13.12 20.71 8.50
CA GLY A 595 12.37 21.08 9.71
C GLY A 595 12.43 22.59 10.04
N GLU A 596 13.47 23.27 9.60
CA GLU A 596 13.58 24.74 9.60
C GLU A 596 13.24 25.27 8.20
N LEU A 597 12.68 26.47 8.13
CA LEU A 597 12.47 27.16 6.86
C LEU A 597 13.67 28.09 6.58
N ILE A 598 14.58 27.63 5.72
CA ILE A 598 15.82 28.34 5.36
C ILE A 598 15.99 28.40 3.85
N ALA A 599 16.64 29.46 3.37
CA ALA A 599 17.15 29.55 2.01
C ALA A 599 18.66 29.49 2.00
N LEU A 600 19.20 28.64 1.12
CA LEU A 600 20.62 28.57 0.83
C LEU A 600 20.87 29.16 -0.54
N ASN A 601 21.90 30.01 -0.66
CA ASN A 601 22.29 30.56 -1.93
C ASN A 601 22.72 29.41 -2.88
N LEU A 602 22.16 29.39 -4.07
CA LEU A 602 22.36 28.30 -5.03
C LEU A 602 23.82 28.26 -5.53
N ARG A 603 24.54 29.37 -5.53
CA ARG A 603 25.93 29.45 -6.03
C ARG A 603 26.97 28.91 -5.06
N ASP A 604 26.83 29.21 -3.75
CA ASP A 604 27.89 28.91 -2.76
C ASP A 604 27.41 28.15 -1.51
N GLY A 605 26.10 27.84 -1.41
CA GLY A 605 25.51 27.08 -0.31
C GLY A 605 25.45 27.81 1.03
N LYS A 606 25.76 29.14 1.06
CA LYS A 606 25.62 29.91 2.28
C LYS A 606 24.16 30.19 2.57
N VAL A 607 23.86 30.32 3.86
CA VAL A 607 22.50 30.71 4.31
C VAL A 607 22.25 32.15 3.84
N ALA A 608 21.26 32.33 2.96
CA ALA A 608 20.78 33.63 2.54
C ALA A 608 19.87 34.23 3.60
N TRP A 609 18.96 33.45 4.15
CA TRP A 609 18.09 33.85 5.25
C TRP A 609 17.56 32.62 6.01
N ARG A 610 17.09 32.88 7.26
CA ARG A 610 16.30 31.93 8.08
C ARG A 610 14.99 32.63 8.43
N PHE A 611 13.89 31.90 8.36
CA PHE A 611 12.60 32.40 8.77
C PHE A 611 12.42 32.16 10.26
N GLU A 612 12.48 33.25 11.05
CA GLU A 612 12.38 33.22 12.51
C GLU A 612 11.13 33.93 13.04
N GLU A 613 10.36 34.62 12.18
CA GLU A 613 9.12 35.30 12.57
C GLU A 613 7.95 34.38 12.88
N GLY A 614 8.22 33.10 13.04
CA GLY A 614 7.29 32.13 13.57
C GLY A 614 7.29 32.11 15.08
N ARG A 615 7.17 30.93 15.61
CA ARG A 615 7.34 30.64 17.03
C ARG A 615 8.68 29.95 17.20
N SER A 616 9.43 30.32 18.23
CA SER A 616 10.70 29.66 18.54
C SER A 616 10.51 28.13 18.61
N GLY A 617 11.29 27.37 17.82
CA GLY A 617 11.20 25.92 17.74
C GLY A 617 10.05 25.39 16.86
N ALA A 618 9.40 26.23 16.05
CA ALA A 618 8.38 25.77 15.12
C ALA A 618 8.98 24.84 14.05
N ALA A 619 8.28 23.73 13.74
CA ALA A 619 8.63 22.83 12.67
C ALA A 619 7.85 23.18 11.40
N TYR A 620 8.52 23.02 10.25
CA TYR A 620 7.96 23.32 8.93
C TYR A 620 7.97 22.09 8.02
N SER A 621 6.95 22.03 7.15
CA SER A 621 6.96 21.05 6.05
C SER A 621 8.07 21.38 5.03
N PRO A 622 8.42 20.45 4.12
CA PRO A 622 9.14 20.80 2.91
C PRO A 622 8.46 22.01 2.24
N PRO A 623 9.21 23.02 1.79
CA PRO A 623 8.61 24.19 1.17
C PRO A 623 8.29 23.96 -0.32
N SER A 624 7.44 24.84 -0.86
CA SER A 624 7.25 25.05 -2.29
C SER A 624 7.59 26.49 -2.65
N VAL A 625 8.11 26.70 -3.84
CA VAL A 625 8.45 28.05 -4.33
C VAL A 625 7.76 28.32 -5.66
N LYS A 626 7.15 29.51 -5.80
CA LYS A 626 6.53 29.97 -7.03
C LYS A 626 6.54 31.51 -7.06
N ASP A 627 6.88 32.09 -8.19
CA ASP A 627 6.83 33.53 -8.45
C ASP A 627 7.49 34.40 -7.35
N GLY A 628 8.69 33.99 -6.89
CA GLY A 628 9.47 34.67 -5.87
C GLY A 628 8.87 34.62 -4.44
N VAL A 629 7.99 33.63 -4.21
CA VAL A 629 7.36 33.39 -2.90
C VAL A 629 7.57 31.95 -2.48
N VAL A 630 7.99 31.76 -1.24
CA VAL A 630 8.14 30.45 -0.59
C VAL A 630 6.94 30.20 0.31
N TYR A 631 6.39 29.01 0.20
CA TYR A 631 5.27 28.53 1.00
C TYR A 631 5.68 27.29 1.78
N ALA A 632 5.36 27.24 3.07
CA ALA A 632 5.55 26.08 3.93
C ALA A 632 4.37 25.93 4.88
N VAL A 633 4.15 24.73 5.41
CA VAL A 633 3.18 24.50 6.49
C VAL A 633 3.93 24.58 7.81
N GLU A 634 3.54 25.54 8.67
CA GLU A 634 4.04 25.65 10.04
C GLU A 634 3.19 24.80 10.97
N GLN A 635 3.82 24.05 11.85
CA GLN A 635 3.12 23.19 12.80
C GLN A 635 2.14 23.97 13.68
N GLY A 636 0.86 23.55 13.64
CA GLY A 636 -0.21 24.16 14.45
C GLY A 636 -0.62 25.58 14.03
N ARG A 637 -0.15 26.08 12.88
CA ARG A 637 -0.54 27.40 12.35
C ARG A 637 -1.12 27.35 10.93
N GLY A 638 -0.68 26.36 10.11
CA GLY A 638 -1.07 26.26 8.72
C GLY A 638 -0.03 26.86 7.77
N VAL A 639 -0.46 27.29 6.58
CA VAL A 639 0.47 27.78 5.56
C VAL A 639 1.05 29.15 5.95
N VAL A 640 2.36 29.28 5.80
CA VAL A 640 3.08 30.57 5.85
C VAL A 640 3.61 30.90 4.46
N SER A 641 3.53 32.16 4.09
CA SER A 641 4.01 32.70 2.82
C SER A 641 5.13 33.70 3.10
N VAL A 642 6.30 33.45 2.51
CA VAL A 642 7.54 34.17 2.79
C VAL A 642 8.14 34.66 1.49
N ARG A 643 8.71 35.88 1.47
CA ARG A 643 9.44 36.38 0.30
C ARG A 643 10.71 35.56 0.06
N ALA A 644 10.92 35.12 -1.16
CA ALA A 644 12.06 34.25 -1.53
C ALA A 644 13.41 35.01 -1.42
N ASP A 645 13.40 36.32 -1.65
CA ASP A 645 14.61 37.16 -1.65
C ASP A 645 15.11 37.52 -0.24
N SER A 646 14.22 37.62 0.74
CA SER A 646 14.54 38.21 2.05
C SER A 646 14.13 37.34 3.26
N GLY A 647 13.34 36.30 3.06
CA GLY A 647 12.81 35.53 4.17
C GLY A 647 11.73 36.23 5.00
N THR A 648 11.23 37.39 4.55
CA THR A 648 10.22 38.16 5.31
C THR A 648 8.83 37.57 5.11
N LEU A 649 8.06 37.52 6.22
CA LEU A 649 6.68 37.05 6.20
C LEU A 649 5.80 37.95 5.32
N ARG A 650 5.08 37.37 4.38
CA ARG A 650 4.03 38.06 3.62
C ARG A 650 2.69 37.92 4.31
N TRP A 651 2.33 36.69 4.64
CA TRP A 651 1.15 36.37 5.42
C TRP A 651 1.30 34.96 6.03
N ALA A 652 0.59 34.71 7.11
CA ALA A 652 0.33 33.39 7.65
C ALA A 652 -1.15 33.10 7.54
N GLU A 653 -1.50 31.81 7.41
CA GLU A 653 -2.87 31.35 7.25
C GLU A 653 -3.77 31.87 8.37
N LYS A 654 -4.95 32.36 7.98
CA LYS A 654 -5.95 32.96 8.87
C LYS A 654 -7.22 32.13 8.78
N ASP A 655 -7.99 32.18 9.87
CA ASP A 655 -9.33 31.56 9.96
C ASP A 655 -9.35 30.01 9.85
N ARG A 656 -8.18 29.38 9.93
CA ARG A 656 -8.09 27.94 10.04
C ARG A 656 -8.53 27.50 11.44
N LYS A 657 -9.56 26.64 11.51
CA LYS A 657 -10.08 26.10 12.76
C LYS A 657 -9.36 24.83 13.24
N ASP A 658 -8.73 24.13 12.31
CA ASP A 658 -8.01 22.88 12.56
C ASP A 658 -6.51 23.17 12.72
N THR A 659 -5.94 22.83 13.88
CA THR A 659 -4.52 22.96 14.19
C THR A 659 -3.71 21.72 13.86
N ALA A 660 -4.36 20.62 13.46
CA ALA A 660 -3.70 19.39 13.04
C ALA A 660 -3.11 19.57 11.63
N THR A 661 -1.87 20.01 11.56
CA THR A 661 -1.12 20.22 10.32
C THR A 661 -0.27 19.00 9.99
N GLU A 662 -0.32 18.54 8.76
CA GLU A 662 0.59 17.49 8.27
C GLU A 662 1.84 18.13 7.68
N LEU A 663 3.02 17.71 8.14
CA LEU A 663 4.31 18.29 7.73
C LEU A 663 5.08 17.40 6.74
N GLU A 664 4.51 16.26 6.33
CA GLU A 664 5.22 15.29 5.49
C GLU A 664 5.30 15.71 4.02
N ALA A 665 4.37 16.53 3.56
CA ALA A 665 4.29 16.96 2.17
C ALA A 665 4.37 18.50 2.05
N PRO A 666 4.98 19.01 0.96
CA PRO A 666 4.98 20.45 0.69
C PRO A 666 3.56 20.95 0.37
N PRO A 667 3.22 22.21 0.69
CA PRO A 667 2.00 22.82 0.21
C PRO A 667 2.02 22.93 -1.32
N VAL A 668 0.85 22.81 -1.95
CA VAL A 668 0.74 22.86 -3.41
C VAL A 668 0.26 24.23 -3.84
N VAL A 669 1.03 24.91 -4.68
CA VAL A 669 0.75 26.26 -5.11
C VAL A 669 -0.05 26.27 -6.40
N GLY A 670 -1.32 26.65 -6.32
CA GLY A 670 -2.22 26.81 -7.46
C GLY A 670 -2.15 28.18 -8.12
N ILE A 671 -3.27 28.59 -8.74
CA ILE A 671 -3.42 29.89 -9.41
C ILE A 671 -3.89 30.97 -8.42
N LYS A 672 -4.92 30.65 -7.61
CA LYS A 672 -5.52 31.55 -6.62
C LYS A 672 -5.31 31.08 -5.18
N TYR A 673 -5.01 29.82 -4.99
CA TYR A 673 -4.92 29.18 -3.68
C TYR A 673 -3.65 28.40 -3.50
N VAL A 674 -3.22 28.31 -2.25
CA VAL A 674 -2.20 27.36 -1.78
C VAL A 674 -2.92 26.27 -1.00
N TYR A 675 -2.65 25.04 -1.34
CA TYR A 675 -3.31 23.86 -0.75
C TYR A 675 -2.39 23.20 0.26
N SER A 676 -2.95 22.85 1.42
CA SER A 676 -2.25 22.09 2.47
C SER A 676 -3.13 20.99 3.03
N LYS A 677 -2.54 19.84 3.30
CA LYS A 677 -3.24 18.69 3.85
C LYS A 677 -3.34 18.76 5.38
N SER A 678 -4.42 18.24 5.94
CA SER A 678 -4.61 17.98 7.36
C SER A 678 -5.45 16.71 7.56
N SER A 679 -5.59 16.27 8.80
CA SER A 679 -6.47 15.15 9.16
C SER A 679 -7.94 15.38 8.78
N SER A 680 -8.39 16.63 8.71
CA SER A 680 -9.76 17.00 8.33
C SER A 680 -10.00 17.09 6.81
N GLY A 681 -8.95 17.01 5.98
CA GLY A 681 -9.01 17.12 4.54
C GLY A 681 -8.01 18.12 3.95
N LEU A 682 -8.23 18.54 2.70
CA LEU A 682 -7.39 19.50 2.01
C LEU A 682 -7.92 20.93 2.25
N TRP A 683 -7.06 21.80 2.80
CA TRP A 683 -7.33 23.21 2.99
C TRP A 683 -6.82 24.02 1.81
N ALA A 684 -7.47 25.13 1.49
CA ALA A 684 -7.03 26.07 0.48
C ALA A 684 -6.96 27.46 1.10
N ALA A 685 -5.77 28.06 1.12
CA ALA A 685 -5.56 29.44 1.55
C ALA A 685 -5.45 30.34 0.33
N ASP A 686 -6.15 31.47 0.32
CA ASP A 686 -6.03 32.47 -0.75
C ASP A 686 -4.58 32.97 -0.86
N ILE A 687 -3.99 32.89 -2.05
CA ILE A 687 -2.56 33.14 -2.28
C ILE A 687 -2.12 34.58 -1.96
N ARG A 688 -3.05 35.53 -1.92
CA ARG A 688 -2.77 36.97 -1.65
C ARG A 688 -2.98 37.32 -0.20
N SER A 689 -4.05 36.81 0.41
CA SER A 689 -4.51 37.21 1.75
C SER A 689 -4.21 36.23 2.85
N GLY A 690 -3.96 34.98 2.51
CA GLY A 690 -3.78 33.87 3.46
C GLY A 690 -5.07 33.44 4.16
N VAL A 691 -6.24 33.91 3.71
CA VAL A 691 -7.53 33.52 4.28
C VAL A 691 -7.84 32.07 3.87
N ALA A 692 -8.02 31.20 4.87
CA ALA A 692 -8.33 29.79 4.64
C ALA A 692 -9.79 29.58 4.24
N SER A 693 -10.01 28.68 3.29
CA SER A 693 -11.33 28.14 2.98
C SER A 693 -11.72 27.07 4.01
N ARG A 694 -12.96 26.57 3.89
CA ARG A 694 -13.31 25.34 4.61
C ARG A 694 -12.58 24.15 3.97
N PRO A 695 -12.18 23.14 4.78
CA PRO A 695 -11.56 21.95 4.23
C PRO A 695 -12.56 21.19 3.36
N PHE A 696 -12.08 20.59 2.28
CA PHE A 696 -12.85 19.69 1.45
C PHE A 696 -12.26 18.29 1.48
N LYS A 697 -13.11 17.28 1.44
CA LYS A 697 -12.66 15.90 1.38
C LYS A 697 -11.98 15.67 0.04
N ALA A 698 -10.70 15.42 0.06
CA ALA A 698 -9.94 15.03 -1.11
C ALA A 698 -9.23 13.71 -0.81
N ALA A 699 -9.42 12.72 -1.67
CA ALA A 699 -8.65 11.49 -1.63
C ALA A 699 -7.21 11.82 -2.07
N GLY A 700 -6.21 11.39 -1.32
CA GLY A 700 -4.82 11.53 -1.70
C GLY A 700 -3.88 11.73 -0.53
N ALA A 701 -2.68 11.15 -0.66
CA ALA A 701 -1.56 11.38 0.25
C ALA A 701 -0.71 12.58 -0.21
N ARG A 702 -0.60 12.80 -1.53
CA ARG A 702 0.15 13.92 -2.14
C ARG A 702 -0.64 14.56 -3.26
N TYR A 703 -0.36 15.83 -3.53
CA TYR A 703 -1.05 16.63 -4.53
C TYR A 703 -0.04 17.34 -5.43
N PHE A 704 -0.40 17.49 -6.72
CA PHE A 704 0.45 18.09 -7.74
C PHE A 704 -0.38 18.98 -8.66
N THR A 705 0.18 20.08 -9.12
CA THR A 705 -0.49 20.95 -10.09
C THR A 705 -0.20 20.52 -11.52
N HIS A 706 -1.23 20.38 -12.31
CA HIS A 706 -1.13 20.22 -13.75
C HIS A 706 -1.73 21.46 -14.43
N GLU A 707 -0.89 22.46 -14.64
CA GLU A 707 -1.30 23.77 -15.11
C GLU A 707 -1.94 23.73 -16.53
N PRO A 708 -1.40 22.95 -17.50
CA PRO A 708 -1.97 22.92 -18.85
C PRO A 708 -3.45 22.56 -18.90
N THR A 709 -3.90 21.68 -18.02
CA THR A 709 -5.32 21.28 -17.96
C THR A 709 -6.09 21.90 -16.82
N LYS A 710 -5.44 22.74 -15.99
CA LYS A 710 -6.00 23.34 -14.78
C LYS A 710 -6.56 22.29 -13.81
N ARG A 711 -5.72 21.29 -13.49
CA ARG A 711 -6.05 20.20 -12.58
C ARG A 711 -5.11 20.18 -11.39
N LEU A 712 -5.68 19.90 -10.22
CA LEU A 712 -4.96 19.44 -9.05
C LEU A 712 -5.04 17.91 -9.07
N ILE A 713 -3.92 17.24 -9.26
CA ILE A 713 -3.81 15.78 -9.28
C ILE A 713 -3.51 15.30 -7.87
N ALA A 714 -4.35 14.45 -7.35
CA ALA A 714 -4.19 13.82 -6.04
C ALA A 714 -3.73 12.37 -6.23
N LEU A 715 -2.61 12.02 -5.63
CA LEU A 715 -2.12 10.65 -5.56
C LEU A 715 -2.35 10.11 -4.14
N GLY A 716 -3.11 9.05 -4.01
CA GLY A 716 -3.34 8.32 -2.77
C GLY A 716 -2.88 6.87 -2.90
N ASP A 717 -3.00 6.11 -1.83
CA ASP A 717 -2.58 4.70 -1.82
C ASP A 717 -3.44 3.83 -2.75
N GLU A 718 -4.73 4.20 -2.90
CA GLU A 718 -5.69 3.42 -3.70
C GLU A 718 -6.25 4.19 -4.90
N TYR A 719 -6.08 5.50 -4.95
CA TYR A 719 -6.74 6.33 -5.96
C TYR A 719 -5.84 7.46 -6.45
N THR A 720 -5.89 7.66 -7.75
CA THR A 720 -5.49 8.92 -8.39
C THR A 720 -6.75 9.69 -8.74
N ALA A 721 -6.78 10.98 -8.41
CA ALA A 721 -7.97 11.81 -8.61
C ALA A 721 -7.60 13.17 -9.19
N GLY A 722 -8.53 13.76 -9.92
CA GLY A 722 -8.40 15.10 -10.49
C GLY A 722 -9.45 16.06 -9.94
N TYR A 723 -8.98 17.18 -9.42
CA TYR A 723 -9.80 18.30 -8.92
C TYR A 723 -9.55 19.55 -9.75
N PRO A 724 -10.44 20.57 -9.72
CA PRO A 724 -10.17 21.83 -10.36
C PRO A 724 -8.99 22.56 -9.68
N LEU A 725 -8.02 23.02 -10.47
CA LEU A 725 -6.96 23.90 -10.02
C LEU A 725 -7.47 25.34 -10.09
N GLN A 726 -7.59 26.00 -8.97
CA GLN A 726 -8.04 27.40 -8.84
C GLN A 726 -6.93 28.32 -8.33
#